data_27c75c76804afa93bdecee63f72f4b97
#
_entry.id   27c75c76804afa93bdecee63f72f4b97
#
_cell.length_a   1.000
_cell.length_b   1.000
_cell.length_c   1.000
_cell.angle_alpha   90.00
_cell.angle_beta   90.00
_cell.angle_gamma   90.00
#
_symmetry.space_group_name_H-M   'P 1'
#
loop_
_entity.id
_entity.type
_entity.pdbx_description
1 polymer ?
#
loop_
_entity_poly.entity_id
_entity_poly.type
_entity_poly.pdbx_seq_one_letter_code
_entity_poly.pdbx_strand_id
1 'polypeptide(L)'
;MMDCEIKEYFSILLEACHVEEISLDVAYRQLRELLERLCRTQMSDGSLQMTDLSARISFVASKAGLSTVEQNRLHTFRLTSNAILNRQAEPQREQLLRDAKTLAFFVKRLTGEEIPAELYRLLPRADATYIVAPPVKERIKRMRVCFQYADDTYLYVLPVDTVADEPLRVRYNVPQINEEFAETCRILWRHAQVNLLDVTVDEVGILTPSFIILEPDYLIDISSLAECFKDYGHHPANYILARLQSPDNTRPLLLGNIANLFLDEWIHAKEAPDYLACMKKAFRSYPIELAACADLRDREKEAEFFSDCKRHFDNIRRTVTEIFRASGYELDRTDAVLEPSYICEALGLQGRLDYMQRDMTSFIEMKSGKADEYSIRGKVEPKENNKVQMLLYQAVLEYSMGMDHRRVKAYLLYTRYPLLYPARPSWAMVRRVMDVRNRIVANEYGIQLRNSPQYTAERLKDIHPDTLNERGLDNTLWKRFLCPSIDAVAQRIRSLSSLEQSYFYTLYNFITKELYTSKSGDVDYEGRTGAAALWLSTLAEKCEAGEILYDLAICENHAADAHKPYLSLRTKQMVASRQERVLPNFRQGDAVVLYERNTDTDNVTNKMVFKGNIERISDNEVCIRLRATQQNAGVLPAASLYAIEHDYMDTSFRSMYLGLSAFLSATQRRRDLLLGQRPPEFDASLDTGIATAPDDFSRIILKAQAARDYFLLIGPPGTGKTSRALRGMVEAFYREGKQILLLSYTNRAVDEISKALASIEPEIDFIRLGSELSCDDSFRPYLIENVLEPCATRRQVQERIARCRVFVGTVATLSSKTELFRLKTFDVAIVDEATQILEPQLLGLLCTCLLYTSDSAD
;
A
#
# COMPACT_ATOMS: atom_id res chain seq x y z
N MET A 1 22.47 32.38 3.82
CA MET A 1 21.42 31.58 3.15
C MET A 1 20.04 32.23 3.31
N MET A 2 19.58 32.57 4.50
CA MET A 2 18.24 33.21 4.70
C MET A 2 17.99 34.49 3.84
N ASP A 3 18.90 35.40 3.72
CA ASP A 3 18.71 36.64 2.91
C ASP A 3 18.52 36.39 1.41
N CYS A 4 19.05 35.31 0.87
CA CYS A 4 18.93 34.96 -0.53
C CYS A 4 17.53 34.35 -0.82
N GLU A 5 17.05 33.51 0.07
CA GLU A 5 15.70 32.86 -0.05
C GLU A 5 14.56 33.88 0.10
N ILE A 6 14.70 34.86 1.02
CA ILE A 6 13.67 35.88 1.21
C ILE A 6 13.52 36.76 -0.04
N LYS A 7 14.65 37.15 -0.67
CA LYS A 7 14.64 37.89 -1.93
C LYS A 7 13.96 37.10 -3.06
N GLU A 8 14.17 35.80 -3.07
CA GLU A 8 13.54 34.89 -4.03
C GLU A 8 12.00 34.86 -3.86
N TYR A 9 11.49 34.82 -2.63
CA TYR A 9 10.03 34.86 -2.39
C TYR A 9 9.38 36.13 -2.96
N PHE A 10 10.00 37.28 -2.75
CA PHE A 10 9.51 38.53 -3.32
C PHE A 10 9.72 38.61 -4.84
N SER A 11 10.71 37.96 -5.41
CA SER A 11 10.94 37.86 -6.85
C SER A 11 9.81 37.04 -7.50
N ILE A 12 9.46 35.87 -6.94
CA ILE A 12 8.33 35.05 -7.40
C ILE A 12 7.01 35.84 -7.39
N LEU A 13 6.75 36.58 -6.31
CA LEU A 13 5.58 37.45 -6.24
C LEU A 13 5.57 38.55 -7.28
N LEU A 14 6.73 39.15 -7.58
CA LEU A 14 6.89 40.18 -8.58
C LEU A 14 6.64 39.62 -9.99
N GLU A 15 7.22 38.47 -10.31
CA GLU A 15 7.02 37.76 -11.58
C GLU A 15 5.55 37.41 -11.79
N ALA A 16 4.89 36.83 -10.77
CA ALA A 16 3.47 36.49 -10.82
C ALA A 16 2.55 37.70 -11.02
N CYS A 17 2.97 38.90 -10.58
CA CYS A 17 2.22 40.14 -10.80
C CYS A 17 2.38 40.73 -12.24
N HIS A 18 3.44 40.35 -13.00
CA HIS A 18 3.65 40.76 -14.38
C HIS A 18 2.85 39.91 -15.39
N VAL A 19 1.53 40.00 -15.28
CA VAL A 19 0.55 39.19 -16.06
C VAL A 19 0.61 39.42 -17.56
N GLU A 20 1.41 40.37 -18.06
CA GLU A 20 1.63 40.61 -19.50
C GLU A 20 2.64 39.59 -20.09
N GLU A 21 3.44 38.94 -19.21
CA GLU A 21 4.50 38.03 -19.62
C GLU A 21 4.14 36.55 -19.40
N ILE A 22 3.22 36.25 -18.46
CA ILE A 22 2.82 34.89 -18.11
C ILE A 22 1.30 34.76 -18.09
N SER A 23 0.78 33.55 -18.33
CA SER A 23 -0.66 33.30 -18.22
C SER A 23 -1.11 33.33 -16.76
N LEU A 24 -2.39 33.66 -16.55
CA LEU A 24 -2.97 33.72 -15.20
C LEU A 24 -2.91 32.37 -14.45
N ASP A 25 -3.07 31.26 -15.18
CA ASP A 25 -2.97 29.91 -14.60
C ASP A 25 -1.56 29.63 -14.09
N VAL A 26 -0.53 29.99 -14.86
CA VAL A 26 0.87 29.87 -14.44
C VAL A 26 1.14 30.74 -13.22
N ALA A 27 0.63 31.98 -13.21
CA ALA A 27 0.79 32.86 -12.06
C ALA A 27 0.15 32.28 -10.79
N TYR A 28 -1.07 31.71 -10.88
CA TYR A 28 -1.73 31.07 -9.74
C TYR A 28 -0.95 29.83 -9.25
N ARG A 29 -0.34 29.08 -10.16
CA ARG A 29 0.52 27.95 -9.80
C ARG A 29 1.74 28.43 -9.01
N GLN A 30 2.47 29.41 -9.51
CA GLN A 30 3.63 29.98 -8.83
C GLN A 30 3.28 30.52 -7.43
N LEU A 31 2.16 31.24 -7.30
CA LEU A 31 1.69 31.73 -5.99
C LEU A 31 1.31 30.60 -5.05
N ARG A 32 0.73 29.52 -5.59
CA ARG A 32 0.36 28.35 -4.79
C ARG A 32 1.58 27.61 -4.26
N GLU A 33 2.56 27.38 -5.11
CA GLU A 33 3.84 26.76 -4.75
C GLU A 33 4.59 27.60 -3.70
N LEU A 34 4.56 28.92 -3.87
CA LEU A 34 5.13 29.84 -2.88
C LEU A 34 4.47 29.68 -1.51
N LEU A 35 3.14 29.61 -1.45
CA LEU A 35 2.42 29.38 -0.19
C LEU A 35 2.81 28.05 0.45
N GLU A 36 2.89 26.98 -0.33
CA GLU A 36 3.30 25.67 0.16
C GLU A 36 4.74 25.66 0.67
N ARG A 37 5.66 26.29 -0.08
CA ARG A 37 7.07 26.45 0.31
C ARG A 37 7.21 27.25 1.61
N LEU A 38 6.47 28.37 1.75
CA LEU A 38 6.47 29.16 2.99
C LEU A 38 5.98 28.38 4.20
N CYS A 39 4.91 27.61 4.03
CA CYS A 39 4.40 26.75 5.10
C CYS A 39 5.44 25.67 5.46
N ARG A 40 6.04 25.03 4.47
CA ARG A 40 7.06 23.99 4.65
C ARG A 40 8.29 24.50 5.41
N THR A 41 8.84 25.62 4.99
CA THR A 41 10.03 26.22 5.63
C THR A 41 9.79 26.52 7.12
N GLN A 42 8.56 26.91 7.49
CA GLN A 42 8.21 27.18 8.89
C GLN A 42 7.91 25.94 9.73
N MET A 43 7.80 24.79 9.09
CA MET A 43 7.52 23.49 9.72
C MET A 43 8.75 22.58 9.79
N SER A 44 9.92 23.05 9.33
CA SER A 44 11.17 22.27 9.18
C SER A 44 11.76 21.72 10.50
N ASP A 45 11.15 22.00 11.65
CA ASP A 45 11.55 21.42 12.95
C ASP A 45 11.27 19.91 13.09
N GLY A 46 10.82 19.25 12.01
CA GLY A 46 10.76 17.79 11.88
C GLY A 46 9.75 17.05 12.79
N SER A 47 8.95 17.78 13.56
CA SER A 47 8.11 17.17 14.60
C SER A 47 6.65 16.94 14.21
N LEU A 48 6.14 17.60 13.17
CA LEU A 48 4.74 17.51 12.78
C LEU A 48 4.60 17.28 11.27
N GLN A 49 4.06 16.15 10.88
CA GLN A 49 3.63 15.93 9.50
C GLN A 49 2.15 16.30 9.37
N MET A 50 1.88 17.24 8.48
CA MET A 50 0.51 17.63 8.11
C MET A 50 0.37 17.46 6.60
N THR A 51 -0.48 16.53 6.17
CA THR A 51 -0.66 16.20 4.75
C THR A 51 -1.40 17.28 3.99
N ASP A 52 -2.34 17.94 4.64
CA ASP A 52 -3.18 18.96 4.02
C ASP A 52 -2.61 20.38 4.21
N LEU A 53 -2.61 21.17 3.13
CA LEU A 53 -2.19 22.58 3.15
C LEU A 53 -3.08 23.43 4.11
N SER A 54 -4.35 23.07 4.29
CA SER A 54 -5.22 23.76 5.25
C SER A 54 -4.66 23.69 6.67
N ALA A 55 -4.26 22.50 7.12
CA ALA A 55 -3.65 22.32 8.43
C ALA A 55 -2.31 23.04 8.54
N ARG A 56 -1.49 22.99 7.49
CA ARG A 56 -0.19 23.71 7.43
C ARG A 56 -0.38 25.21 7.57
N ILE A 57 -1.32 25.81 6.82
CA ILE A 57 -1.64 27.24 6.93
C ILE A 57 -2.09 27.58 8.35
N SER A 58 -3.04 26.82 8.92
CA SER A 58 -3.55 27.05 10.27
C SER A 58 -2.44 26.97 11.33
N PHE A 59 -1.54 26.01 11.22
CA PHE A 59 -0.40 25.86 12.11
C PHE A 59 0.58 27.04 12.00
N VAL A 60 1.02 27.37 10.78
CA VAL A 60 2.02 28.43 10.54
C VAL A 60 1.41 29.79 10.88
N ALA A 61 0.17 30.04 10.54
CA ALA A 61 -0.54 31.27 10.89
C ALA A 61 -0.67 31.45 12.41
N SER A 62 -0.99 30.40 13.14
CA SER A 62 -1.02 30.41 14.61
C SER A 62 0.38 30.66 15.21
N LYS A 63 1.42 30.02 14.68
CA LYS A 63 2.82 30.21 15.10
C LYS A 63 3.30 31.65 14.84
N ALA A 64 2.90 32.25 13.71
CA ALA A 64 3.26 33.62 13.33
C ALA A 64 2.38 34.70 13.98
N GLY A 65 1.37 34.33 14.76
CA GLY A 65 0.45 35.26 15.41
C GLY A 65 -0.41 36.07 14.44
N LEU A 66 -0.86 35.47 13.33
CA LEU A 66 -1.78 36.09 12.38
C LEU A 66 -3.17 36.25 13.01
N SER A 67 -3.82 37.35 12.68
CA SER A 67 -5.24 37.57 13.01
C SER A 67 -6.14 36.59 12.25
N THR A 68 -7.34 36.34 12.74
CA THR A 68 -8.35 35.51 12.05
C THR A 68 -8.61 35.99 10.62
N VAL A 69 -8.65 37.32 10.40
CA VAL A 69 -8.85 37.89 9.06
C VAL A 69 -7.70 37.55 8.11
N GLU A 70 -6.45 37.64 8.58
CA GLU A 70 -5.28 37.28 7.77
C GLU A 70 -5.28 35.77 7.45
N GLN A 71 -5.59 34.92 8.42
CA GLN A 71 -5.73 33.48 8.20
C GLN A 71 -6.83 33.17 7.18
N ASN A 72 -8.00 33.78 7.31
CA ASN A 72 -9.12 33.59 6.41
C ASN A 72 -8.80 34.02 4.96
N ARG A 73 -7.99 35.06 4.77
CA ARG A 73 -7.50 35.46 3.44
C ARG A 73 -6.57 34.40 2.83
N LEU A 74 -5.66 33.81 3.61
CA LEU A 74 -4.81 32.73 3.15
C LEU A 74 -5.64 31.48 2.78
N HIS A 75 -6.61 31.13 3.59
CA HIS A 75 -7.51 30.01 3.27
C HIS A 75 -8.38 30.29 2.04
N THR A 76 -8.85 31.51 1.85
CA THR A 76 -9.60 31.91 0.64
C THR A 76 -8.71 31.79 -0.59
N PHE A 77 -7.47 32.28 -0.54
CA PHE A 77 -6.50 32.09 -1.63
C PHE A 77 -6.26 30.61 -1.91
N ARG A 78 -6.08 29.76 -0.89
CA ARG A 78 -5.95 28.32 -1.04
C ARG A 78 -7.14 27.72 -1.81
N LEU A 79 -8.36 28.07 -1.44
CA LEU A 79 -9.57 27.56 -2.08
C LEU A 79 -9.71 28.06 -3.53
N THR A 80 -9.44 29.35 -3.78
CA THR A 80 -9.48 29.95 -5.13
C THR A 80 -8.43 29.30 -6.04
N SER A 81 -7.19 29.18 -5.57
CA SER A 81 -6.11 28.53 -6.34
C SER A 81 -6.42 27.06 -6.63
N ASN A 82 -6.99 26.31 -5.68
CA ASN A 82 -7.45 24.95 -5.92
C ASN A 82 -8.50 24.86 -7.01
N ALA A 83 -9.51 25.74 -6.97
CA ALA A 83 -10.58 25.75 -7.96
C ALA A 83 -10.04 26.06 -9.37
N ILE A 84 -9.13 27.01 -9.50
CA ILE A 84 -8.49 27.38 -10.78
C ILE A 84 -7.61 26.24 -11.31
N LEU A 85 -6.74 25.69 -10.47
CA LEU A 85 -5.82 24.61 -10.86
C LEU A 85 -6.54 23.29 -11.19
N ASN A 86 -7.77 23.10 -10.67
CA ASN A 86 -8.66 22.01 -11.03
C ASN A 86 -9.63 22.37 -12.18
N ARG A 87 -9.47 23.51 -12.85
CA ARG A 87 -10.35 24.01 -13.94
C ARG A 87 -11.81 24.18 -13.55
N GLN A 88 -12.08 24.39 -12.27
CA GLN A 88 -13.42 24.63 -11.73
C GLN A 88 -13.80 26.11 -11.67
N ALA A 89 -12.82 27.01 -11.85
CA ALA A 89 -12.99 28.45 -11.88
C ALA A 89 -12.04 29.09 -12.87
N GLU A 90 -12.49 30.16 -13.52
CA GLU A 90 -11.66 30.97 -14.42
C GLU A 90 -10.81 31.97 -13.62
N PRO A 91 -9.50 32.11 -13.89
CA PRO A 91 -8.62 33.03 -13.20
C PRO A 91 -8.91 34.48 -13.61
N GLN A 92 -8.89 35.40 -12.62
CA GLN A 92 -9.12 36.83 -12.84
C GLN A 92 -7.93 37.65 -12.36
N ARG A 93 -7.44 38.60 -13.20
CA ARG A 93 -6.26 39.43 -12.92
C ARG A 93 -6.39 40.23 -11.61
N GLU A 94 -7.55 40.86 -11.37
CA GLU A 94 -7.76 41.64 -10.14
C GLU A 94 -7.69 40.77 -8.88
N GLN A 95 -8.24 39.57 -8.94
CA GLN A 95 -8.20 38.63 -7.81
C GLN A 95 -6.76 38.15 -7.57
N LEU A 96 -6.03 37.80 -8.64
CA LEU A 96 -4.62 37.42 -8.55
C LEU A 96 -3.77 38.46 -7.82
N LEU A 97 -3.93 39.74 -8.16
CA LEU A 97 -3.16 40.81 -7.49
C LEU A 97 -3.54 40.98 -6.01
N ARG A 98 -4.81 40.76 -5.63
CA ARG A 98 -5.25 40.77 -4.22
C ARG A 98 -4.68 39.56 -3.46
N ASP A 99 -4.63 38.41 -4.11
CA ASP A 99 -4.06 37.19 -3.55
C ASP A 99 -2.54 37.30 -3.41
N ALA A 100 -1.85 37.86 -4.40
CA ALA A 100 -0.43 38.20 -4.33
C ALA A 100 -0.11 39.17 -3.17
N LYS A 101 -1.00 40.16 -2.94
CA LYS A 101 -0.89 41.07 -1.77
C LYS A 101 -0.99 40.28 -0.47
N THR A 102 -1.95 39.35 -0.36
CA THR A 102 -2.10 38.51 0.84
C THR A 102 -0.83 37.73 1.13
N LEU A 103 -0.23 37.14 0.10
CA LEU A 103 1.03 36.39 0.24
C LEU A 103 2.22 37.29 0.55
N ALA A 104 2.31 38.48 -0.05
CA ALA A 104 3.39 39.44 0.24
C ALA A 104 3.39 39.87 1.72
N PHE A 105 2.20 40.13 2.30
CA PHE A 105 2.09 40.41 3.73
C PHE A 105 2.38 39.18 4.60
N PHE A 106 2.05 37.99 4.13
CA PHE A 106 2.38 36.76 4.82
C PHE A 106 3.91 36.53 4.86
N VAL A 107 4.63 36.73 3.73
CA VAL A 107 6.10 36.71 3.71
C VAL A 107 6.68 37.72 4.68
N LYS A 108 6.20 38.99 4.65
CA LYS A 108 6.64 40.02 5.60
C LYS A 108 6.44 39.57 7.05
N ARG A 109 5.28 38.94 7.39
CA ARG A 109 4.99 38.47 8.75
C ARG A 109 5.91 37.34 9.20
N LEU A 110 6.27 36.45 8.28
CA LEU A 110 7.14 35.30 8.59
C LEU A 110 8.62 35.69 8.71
N THR A 111 9.09 36.66 7.87
CA THR A 111 10.48 36.97 7.73
C THR A 111 10.91 38.26 8.47
N GLY A 112 9.96 39.17 8.74
CA GLY A 112 10.22 40.49 9.26
C GLY A 112 10.72 41.51 8.21
N GLU A 113 10.93 41.08 6.95
CA GLU A 113 11.44 41.91 5.87
C GLU A 113 10.34 42.75 5.22
N GLU A 114 10.70 44.02 4.83
CA GLU A 114 9.73 44.88 4.17
C GLU A 114 9.50 44.49 2.70
N ILE A 115 8.27 44.69 2.24
CA ILE A 115 7.90 44.41 0.85
C ILE A 115 8.66 45.35 -0.07
N PRO A 116 9.37 44.85 -1.10
CA PRO A 116 10.09 45.70 -2.05
C PRO A 116 9.21 46.78 -2.70
N ALA A 117 9.74 48.00 -2.85
CA ALA A 117 8.94 49.11 -3.35
C ALA A 117 8.40 48.89 -4.77
N GLU A 118 9.10 48.10 -5.58
CA GLU A 118 8.65 47.70 -6.93
C GLU A 118 7.43 46.83 -6.88
N LEU A 119 7.42 45.75 -6.10
CA LEU A 119 6.29 44.90 -5.86
C LEU A 119 5.13 45.68 -5.23
N TYR A 120 5.42 46.50 -4.19
CA TYR A 120 4.36 47.21 -3.49
C TYR A 120 3.55 48.17 -4.41
N ARG A 121 4.18 48.73 -5.47
CA ARG A 121 3.49 49.58 -6.47
C ARG A 121 2.52 48.82 -7.34
N LEU A 122 2.72 47.50 -7.59
CA LEU A 122 1.85 46.65 -8.38
C LEU A 122 0.66 46.16 -7.57
N LEU A 123 0.79 46.07 -6.26
CA LEU A 123 -0.26 45.54 -5.38
C LEU A 123 -1.44 46.52 -5.25
N PRO A 124 -2.68 46.04 -5.27
CA PRO A 124 -3.87 46.87 -5.17
C PRO A 124 -4.00 47.50 -3.77
N ARG A 125 -4.66 48.67 -3.68
CA ARG A 125 -4.95 49.29 -2.38
C ARG A 125 -5.92 48.44 -1.57
N ALA A 126 -6.95 47.87 -2.22
CA ALA A 126 -7.92 46.98 -1.58
C ALA A 126 -7.29 45.63 -1.16
N ASP A 127 -7.72 45.10 -0.05
CA ASP A 127 -7.36 43.76 0.39
C ASP A 127 -8.24 42.71 -0.27
N ALA A 128 -7.80 41.45 -0.28
CA ALA A 128 -8.63 40.33 -0.65
C ALA A 128 -9.83 40.22 0.31
N THR A 129 -11.02 40.09 -0.25
CA THR A 129 -12.23 39.78 0.51
C THR A 129 -12.26 38.28 0.78
N TYR A 130 -12.70 37.87 1.95
CA TYR A 130 -13.01 36.48 2.23
C TYR A 130 -14.53 36.34 2.44
N ILE A 131 -15.05 35.21 2.01
CA ILE A 131 -16.48 34.90 2.15
C ILE A 131 -16.61 33.89 3.29
N VAL A 132 -17.23 34.29 4.38
CA VAL A 132 -17.67 33.35 5.41
C VAL A 132 -18.96 32.70 4.90
N ALA A 133 -18.91 31.38 4.69
CA ALA A 133 -20.11 30.65 4.35
C ALA A 133 -21.09 30.71 5.55
N PRO A 134 -22.34 31.17 5.38
CA PRO A 134 -23.33 31.13 6.45
C PRO A 134 -23.55 29.66 6.87
N PRO A 135 -23.77 29.37 8.16
CA PRO A 135 -24.10 28.05 8.62
C PRO A 135 -25.38 27.58 7.89
N VAL A 136 -25.23 26.57 7.05
CA VAL A 136 -26.33 26.04 6.26
C VAL A 136 -27.17 25.15 7.18
N LYS A 137 -28.47 25.36 7.30
CA LYS A 137 -29.43 24.49 8.02
C LYS A 137 -29.70 23.19 7.25
N GLU A 138 -28.67 22.52 6.76
CA GLU A 138 -28.81 21.34 5.91
C GLU A 138 -28.01 20.18 6.44
N ARG A 139 -28.36 18.97 5.98
CA ARG A 139 -27.54 17.79 6.16
C ARG A 139 -26.33 17.88 5.23
N ILE A 140 -25.14 17.84 5.78
CA ILE A 140 -23.89 17.85 5.03
C ILE A 140 -23.41 16.41 4.94
N LYS A 141 -23.30 15.86 3.73
CA LYS A 141 -22.87 14.47 3.52
C LYS A 141 -21.44 14.25 4.02
N ARG A 142 -20.55 15.23 3.76
CA ARG A 142 -19.15 15.19 4.14
C ARG A 142 -18.61 16.61 4.38
N MET A 143 -17.86 16.78 5.44
CA MET A 143 -17.09 17.99 5.74
C MET A 143 -15.69 17.59 6.23
N ARG A 144 -14.66 18.12 5.59
CA ARG A 144 -13.28 17.97 6.08
C ARG A 144 -12.94 19.13 7.00
N VAL A 145 -12.38 18.81 8.15
CA VAL A 145 -12.07 19.81 9.19
C VAL A 145 -10.70 19.58 9.81
N CYS A 146 -10.12 20.65 10.34
CA CYS A 146 -8.88 20.65 11.10
C CYS A 146 -9.21 20.86 12.59
N PHE A 147 -8.90 19.85 13.41
CA PHE A 147 -9.17 19.89 14.86
C PHE A 147 -8.30 20.92 15.56
N GLN A 148 -8.86 21.70 16.46
CA GLN A 148 -8.15 22.73 17.23
C GLN A 148 -8.00 22.34 18.71
N TYR A 149 -9.10 22.11 19.39
CA TYR A 149 -9.17 21.68 20.79
C TYR A 149 -10.55 21.08 21.10
N ALA A 150 -10.70 20.50 22.29
CA ALA A 150 -11.97 19.96 22.76
C ALA A 150 -12.23 20.42 24.20
N ASP A 151 -13.50 20.50 24.56
CA ASP A 151 -13.97 20.53 25.94
C ASP A 151 -14.83 19.29 26.24
N ASP A 152 -15.48 19.23 27.39
CA ASP A 152 -16.27 18.07 27.81
C ASP A 152 -17.51 17.82 26.93
N THR A 153 -17.90 18.76 26.07
CA THR A 153 -19.13 18.73 25.29
C THR A 153 -18.89 18.78 23.78
N TYR A 154 -17.88 19.55 23.35
CA TYR A 154 -17.65 19.86 21.93
C TYR A 154 -16.21 19.66 21.52
N LEU A 155 -16.05 19.26 20.25
CA LEU A 155 -14.81 19.44 19.51
C LEU A 155 -14.89 20.79 18.79
N TYR A 156 -13.82 21.54 18.78
CA TYR A 156 -13.68 22.82 18.08
C TYR A 156 -12.81 22.62 16.86
N VAL A 157 -13.35 22.93 15.66
CA VAL A 157 -12.73 22.57 14.38
C VAL A 157 -12.80 23.74 13.39
N LEU A 158 -11.82 23.81 12.49
CA LEU A 158 -11.85 24.73 11.34
C LEU A 158 -12.19 23.93 10.08
N PRO A 159 -13.16 24.38 9.25
CA PRO A 159 -13.47 23.71 7.99
C PRO A 159 -12.33 23.86 7.00
N VAL A 160 -12.11 22.84 6.17
CA VAL A 160 -11.06 22.83 5.13
C VAL A 160 -11.58 23.40 3.81
N ASP A 161 -12.85 23.15 3.48
CA ASP A 161 -13.46 23.50 2.19
C ASP A 161 -14.15 24.87 2.20
N THR A 162 -14.26 25.51 3.37
CA THR A 162 -14.84 26.84 3.54
C THR A 162 -14.02 27.64 4.53
N VAL A 163 -14.36 28.91 4.72
CA VAL A 163 -13.71 29.77 5.69
C VAL A 163 -14.72 30.11 6.80
N ALA A 164 -14.29 30.00 8.05
CA ALA A 164 -15.08 30.35 9.23
C ALA A 164 -14.33 31.39 10.08
N ASP A 165 -15.07 32.37 10.64
CA ASP A 165 -14.47 33.40 11.50
C ASP A 165 -14.06 32.86 12.88
N GLU A 166 -14.78 31.83 13.35
CA GLU A 166 -14.54 31.15 14.61
C GLU A 166 -14.58 29.63 14.40
N PRO A 167 -13.90 28.84 15.26
CA PRO A 167 -13.99 27.40 15.19
C PRO A 167 -15.44 26.92 15.36
N LEU A 168 -15.84 26.02 14.47
CA LEU A 168 -17.14 25.36 14.51
C LEU A 168 -17.20 24.37 15.69
N ARG A 169 -18.36 24.27 16.32
CA ARG A 169 -18.61 23.33 17.41
C ARG A 169 -19.17 22.02 16.89
N VAL A 170 -18.57 20.91 17.28
CA VAL A 170 -18.99 19.55 16.89
C VAL A 170 -19.35 18.75 18.11
N ARG A 171 -20.60 18.27 18.21
CA ARG A 171 -21.03 17.35 19.28
C ARG A 171 -20.46 15.97 19.01
N TYR A 172 -19.88 15.39 20.03
CA TYR A 172 -19.40 14.01 20.03
C TYR A 172 -19.99 13.25 21.23
N ASN A 173 -19.82 11.93 21.26
CA ASN A 173 -20.36 11.06 22.31
C ASN A 173 -21.89 11.16 22.48
N VAL A 174 -22.58 11.36 21.34
CA VAL A 174 -24.05 11.42 21.31
C VAL A 174 -24.60 10.01 21.18
N PRO A 175 -25.46 9.55 22.13
CA PRO A 175 -26.03 8.20 22.11
C PRO A 175 -26.70 7.86 20.78
N GLN A 176 -26.46 6.67 20.23
CA GLN A 176 -26.97 6.12 18.98
C GLN A 176 -26.52 6.86 17.70
N ILE A 177 -25.78 7.97 17.81
CA ILE A 177 -25.31 8.75 16.66
C ILE A 177 -23.81 8.58 16.46
N ASN A 178 -22.98 8.89 17.48
CA ASN A 178 -21.52 8.86 17.37
C ASN A 178 -20.82 8.50 18.69
N GLU A 179 -21.51 7.89 19.63
CA GLU A 179 -20.94 7.46 20.92
C GLU A 179 -19.78 6.48 20.78
N GLU A 180 -19.72 5.74 19.66
CA GLU A 180 -18.63 4.80 19.39
C GLU A 180 -17.28 5.50 19.21
N PHE A 181 -17.26 6.80 18.90
CA PHE A 181 -16.04 7.58 18.69
C PHE A 181 -15.51 8.27 19.96
N ALA A 182 -15.99 7.93 21.13
CA ALA A 182 -15.53 8.54 22.37
C ALA A 182 -14.01 8.42 22.57
N GLU A 183 -13.44 7.24 22.28
CA GLU A 183 -11.99 7.05 22.36
C GLU A 183 -11.24 7.81 21.26
N THR A 184 -11.74 7.81 20.02
CA THR A 184 -11.19 8.65 18.94
C THR A 184 -11.08 10.10 19.38
N CYS A 185 -12.13 10.67 19.96
CA CYS A 185 -12.14 12.08 20.37
C CYS A 185 -11.13 12.41 21.48
N ARG A 186 -10.82 11.45 22.35
CA ARG A 186 -9.82 11.61 23.42
C ARG A 186 -8.38 11.62 22.91
N ILE A 187 -8.12 10.97 21.78
CA ILE A 187 -6.77 10.82 21.21
C ILE A 187 -6.46 11.83 20.11
N LEU A 188 -7.39 12.73 19.75
CA LEU A 188 -7.16 13.78 18.77
C LEU A 188 -6.02 14.70 19.23
N TRP A 189 -5.18 15.10 18.28
CA TRP A 189 -4.13 16.10 18.50
C TRP A 189 -4.42 17.37 17.73
N ARG A 190 -3.92 18.49 18.20
CA ARG A 190 -4.14 19.78 17.55
C ARG A 190 -3.67 19.74 16.09
N HIS A 191 -4.49 20.26 15.19
CA HIS A 191 -4.33 20.25 13.74
C HIS A 191 -4.50 18.89 13.06
N ALA A 192 -4.99 17.87 13.78
CA ALA A 192 -5.38 16.61 13.13
C ALA A 192 -6.44 16.87 12.06
N GLN A 193 -6.30 16.20 10.91
CA GLN A 193 -7.30 16.21 9.85
C GLN A 193 -8.41 15.23 10.20
N VAL A 194 -9.65 15.67 10.07
CA VAL A 194 -10.81 14.84 10.38
C VAL A 194 -11.86 14.99 9.29
N ASN A 195 -12.37 13.89 8.77
CA ASN A 195 -13.61 13.91 7.99
C ASN A 195 -14.80 13.70 8.94
N LEU A 196 -15.76 14.59 8.87
CA LEU A 196 -17.08 14.47 9.51
C LEU A 196 -18.06 14.04 8.42
N LEU A 197 -18.77 12.92 8.63
CA LEU A 197 -19.71 12.39 7.63
C LEU A 197 -21.14 12.38 8.19
N ASP A 198 -22.12 12.57 7.27
CA ASP A 198 -23.54 12.64 7.58
C ASP A 198 -23.83 13.60 8.75
N VAL A 199 -23.36 14.82 8.57
CA VAL A 199 -23.43 15.87 9.60
C VAL A 199 -24.80 16.51 9.58
N THR A 200 -25.44 16.59 10.76
CA THR A 200 -26.62 17.44 10.96
C THR A 200 -26.20 18.73 11.62
N VAL A 201 -26.80 19.85 11.19
CA VAL A 201 -26.55 21.19 11.74
C VAL A 201 -27.80 21.65 12.46
N ASP A 202 -27.66 22.02 13.73
CA ASP A 202 -28.81 22.55 14.49
C ASP A 202 -29.03 24.05 14.23
N GLU A 203 -30.09 24.63 14.84
CA GLU A 203 -30.46 26.03 14.65
C GLU A 203 -29.40 27.03 15.13
N VAL A 204 -28.49 26.59 15.99
CA VAL A 204 -27.42 27.40 16.57
C VAL A 204 -26.10 27.18 15.81
N GLY A 205 -26.10 26.35 14.74
CA GLY A 205 -24.93 26.04 13.92
C GLY A 205 -23.99 24.99 14.52
N ILE A 206 -24.46 24.19 15.49
CA ILE A 206 -23.65 23.10 16.06
C ILE A 206 -23.77 21.87 15.17
N LEU A 207 -22.62 21.30 14.83
CA LEU A 207 -22.49 20.13 13.98
C LEU A 207 -22.65 18.83 14.79
N THR A 208 -23.40 17.88 14.29
CA THR A 208 -23.48 16.52 14.88
C THR A 208 -23.23 15.49 13.78
N PRO A 209 -22.01 14.99 13.62
CA PRO A 209 -21.67 13.98 12.62
C PRO A 209 -22.08 12.58 13.05
N SER A 210 -22.40 11.72 12.09
CA SER A 210 -22.57 10.29 12.34
C SER A 210 -21.23 9.54 12.33
N PHE A 211 -20.22 10.05 11.62
CA PHE A 211 -18.86 9.49 11.57
C PHE A 211 -17.83 10.57 11.81
N ILE A 212 -16.76 10.18 12.51
CA ILE A 212 -15.58 10.99 12.79
C ILE A 212 -14.38 10.17 12.33
N ILE A 213 -13.72 10.57 11.24
CA ILE A 213 -12.62 9.81 10.60
C ILE A 213 -11.33 10.61 10.74
N LEU A 214 -10.41 10.10 11.55
CA LEU A 214 -9.12 10.71 11.85
C LEU A 214 -8.11 10.44 10.73
N GLU A 215 -7.36 11.47 10.30
CA GLU A 215 -6.33 11.40 9.24
C GLU A 215 -6.79 10.52 8.07
N PRO A 216 -7.82 10.96 7.32
CA PRO A 216 -8.46 10.15 6.29
C PRO A 216 -7.54 9.80 5.12
N ASP A 217 -6.46 10.55 4.92
CA ASP A 217 -5.48 10.30 3.86
C ASP A 217 -4.58 9.09 4.15
N TYR A 218 -4.52 8.63 5.40
CA TYR A 218 -3.87 7.38 5.75
C TYR A 218 -4.82 6.21 5.52
N LEU A 219 -4.81 5.64 4.32
CA LEU A 219 -5.71 4.53 3.97
C LEU A 219 -5.32 3.23 4.67
N ILE A 220 -6.31 2.52 5.20
CA ILE A 220 -6.17 1.16 5.72
C ILE A 220 -6.91 0.19 4.80
N ASP A 221 -6.32 -0.97 4.51
CA ASP A 221 -6.98 -2.04 3.77
C ASP A 221 -8.17 -2.60 4.55
N ILE A 222 -9.31 -2.71 3.87
CA ILE A 222 -10.55 -3.24 4.44
C ILE A 222 -10.35 -4.62 5.07
N SER A 223 -9.64 -5.51 4.39
CA SER A 223 -9.36 -6.86 4.92
C SER A 223 -8.48 -6.82 6.17
N SER A 224 -7.45 -5.96 6.19
CA SER A 224 -6.58 -5.80 7.36
C SER A 224 -7.32 -5.23 8.56
N LEU A 225 -8.23 -4.28 8.34
CA LEU A 225 -9.07 -3.72 9.39
C LEU A 225 -10.09 -4.74 9.91
N ALA A 226 -10.76 -5.47 9.01
CA ALA A 226 -11.70 -6.53 9.37
C ALA A 226 -11.03 -7.63 10.22
N GLU A 227 -9.78 -7.98 9.92
CA GLU A 227 -9.00 -8.95 10.70
C GLU A 227 -8.67 -8.49 12.13
N CYS A 228 -8.89 -7.22 12.48
CA CYS A 228 -8.83 -6.77 13.88
C CYS A 228 -10.04 -7.22 14.72
N PHE A 229 -11.14 -7.65 14.06
CA PHE A 229 -12.37 -8.11 14.71
C PHE A 229 -12.32 -9.62 14.92
N LYS A 230 -11.71 -9.99 16.02
CA LYS A 230 -11.54 -11.41 16.43
C LYS A 230 -12.61 -11.82 17.41
N ASP A 231 -12.83 -13.14 17.54
CA ASP A 231 -13.76 -13.70 18.53
C ASP A 231 -13.43 -13.30 19.97
N TYR A 232 -12.15 -13.00 20.25
CA TYR A 232 -11.65 -12.61 21.56
C TYR A 232 -11.66 -11.09 21.83
N GLY A 233 -11.81 -10.23 20.81
CA GLY A 233 -11.83 -8.79 20.99
C GLY A 233 -11.59 -8.01 19.71
N HIS A 234 -11.68 -6.68 19.82
CA HIS A 234 -11.57 -5.73 18.70
C HIS A 234 -10.39 -4.73 18.87
N HIS A 235 -9.37 -5.14 19.58
CA HIS A 235 -8.27 -4.27 19.99
C HIS A 235 -7.39 -3.87 18.78
N PRO A 236 -7.00 -2.57 18.62
CA PRO A 236 -6.16 -2.11 17.50
C PRO A 236 -4.78 -2.77 17.44
N ALA A 237 -4.26 -3.31 18.54
CA ALA A 237 -3.00 -4.05 18.55
C ALA A 237 -3.04 -5.36 17.75
N ASN A 238 -4.24 -5.87 17.39
CA ASN A 238 -4.37 -6.96 16.43
C ASN A 238 -3.77 -6.60 15.05
N TYR A 239 -3.83 -5.31 14.67
CA TYR A 239 -3.20 -4.81 13.44
C TYR A 239 -1.68 -4.94 13.48
N ILE A 240 -1.05 -4.59 14.61
CA ILE A 240 0.40 -4.72 14.82
C ILE A 240 0.79 -6.20 14.91
N LEU A 241 0.02 -7.01 15.64
CA LEU A 241 0.24 -8.45 15.78
C LEU A 241 0.28 -9.14 14.40
N ALA A 242 -0.66 -8.80 13.51
CA ALA A 242 -0.73 -9.37 12.15
C ALA A 242 0.53 -9.06 11.31
N ARG A 243 1.19 -7.94 11.52
CA ARG A 243 2.45 -7.58 10.85
C ARG A 243 3.63 -8.43 11.29
N LEU A 244 3.63 -8.87 12.55
CA LEU A 244 4.72 -9.66 13.16
C LEU A 244 4.47 -11.17 13.09
N GLN A 245 3.30 -11.59 12.61
CA GLN A 245 3.00 -12.99 12.36
C GLN A 245 3.37 -13.38 10.93
N SER A 246 4.23 -14.38 10.78
CA SER A 246 4.54 -14.94 9.47
C SER A 246 3.32 -15.61 8.88
N PRO A 247 2.97 -15.35 7.61
CA PRO A 247 1.95 -16.14 6.95
C PRO A 247 2.46 -17.57 6.76
N ASP A 248 1.82 -18.51 7.41
CA ASP A 248 2.11 -19.91 7.15
C ASP A 248 1.50 -20.31 5.81
N ASN A 249 2.28 -21.01 4.97
CA ASN A 249 1.76 -21.67 3.78
C ASN A 249 0.97 -22.91 4.23
N THR A 250 -0.28 -22.68 4.61
CA THR A 250 -1.16 -23.67 5.18
C THR A 250 -2.15 -24.17 4.14
N ARG A 251 -2.64 -25.39 4.35
CA ARG A 251 -3.73 -25.98 3.56
C ARG A 251 -4.94 -25.03 3.39
N PRO A 252 -5.43 -24.30 4.42
CA PRO A 252 -6.53 -23.36 4.25
C PRO A 252 -6.24 -22.21 3.28
N LEU A 253 -5.04 -21.67 3.28
CA LEU A 253 -4.64 -20.58 2.37
C LEU A 253 -4.63 -21.06 0.91
N LEU A 254 -4.02 -22.22 0.65
CA LEU A 254 -3.99 -22.83 -0.68
C LEU A 254 -5.41 -23.14 -1.18
N LEU A 255 -6.26 -23.68 -0.30
CA LEU A 255 -7.65 -23.96 -0.64
C LEU A 255 -8.40 -22.67 -1.01
N GLY A 256 -8.09 -21.54 -0.34
CA GLY A 256 -8.61 -20.22 -0.67
C GLY A 256 -8.24 -19.79 -2.08
N ASN A 257 -6.95 -19.84 -2.40
CA ASN A 257 -6.44 -19.44 -3.71
C ASN A 257 -7.05 -20.30 -4.85
N ILE A 258 -7.15 -21.62 -4.62
CA ILE A 258 -7.75 -22.54 -5.60
C ILE A 258 -9.25 -22.29 -5.74
N ALA A 259 -9.97 -21.99 -4.66
CA ALA A 259 -11.38 -21.68 -4.71
C ALA A 259 -11.66 -20.38 -5.47
N ASN A 260 -10.80 -19.34 -5.34
CA ASN A 260 -10.87 -18.14 -6.15
C ASN A 260 -10.73 -18.46 -7.64
N LEU A 261 -9.73 -19.26 -8.00
CA LEU A 261 -9.53 -19.67 -9.38
C LEU A 261 -10.76 -20.45 -9.92
N PHE A 262 -11.37 -21.30 -9.12
CA PHE A 262 -12.60 -22.00 -9.52
C PHE A 262 -13.77 -21.06 -9.75
N LEU A 263 -13.92 -20.01 -8.92
CA LEU A 263 -14.95 -19.00 -9.11
C LEU A 263 -14.74 -18.26 -10.43
N ASP A 264 -13.52 -17.82 -10.71
CA ASP A 264 -13.16 -17.14 -11.94
C ASP A 264 -13.45 -18.02 -13.16
N GLU A 265 -13.06 -19.31 -13.14
CA GLU A 265 -13.33 -20.25 -14.20
C GLU A 265 -14.84 -20.42 -14.46
N TRP A 266 -15.67 -20.50 -13.40
CA TRP A 266 -17.11 -20.61 -13.52
C TRP A 266 -17.78 -19.33 -14.02
N ILE A 267 -17.23 -18.17 -13.67
CA ILE A 267 -17.74 -16.88 -14.15
C ILE A 267 -17.42 -16.69 -15.62
N HIS A 268 -16.18 -16.97 -16.07
CA HIS A 268 -15.74 -16.77 -17.45
C HIS A 268 -16.25 -17.85 -18.41
N ALA A 269 -16.69 -19.01 -17.90
CA ALA A 269 -16.99 -20.15 -18.72
C ALA A 269 -18.15 -19.92 -19.71
N LYS A 270 -17.92 -20.21 -20.97
CA LYS A 270 -18.98 -20.35 -21.99
C LYS A 270 -19.64 -21.72 -21.88
N GLU A 271 -18.86 -22.75 -21.57
CA GLU A 271 -19.30 -24.11 -21.32
C GLU A 271 -18.94 -24.54 -19.89
N ALA A 272 -19.58 -25.56 -19.34
CA ALA A 272 -19.31 -26.00 -17.97
C ALA A 272 -17.86 -26.43 -17.81
N PRO A 273 -17.08 -25.80 -16.88
CA PRO A 273 -15.69 -26.14 -16.65
C PRO A 273 -15.52 -27.57 -16.16
N ASP A 274 -14.49 -28.26 -16.68
CA ASP A 274 -14.08 -29.56 -16.17
C ASP A 274 -13.21 -29.42 -14.92
N TYR A 275 -13.51 -30.18 -13.88
CA TYR A 275 -12.77 -30.12 -12.62
C TYR A 275 -11.27 -30.42 -12.79
N LEU A 276 -10.93 -31.44 -13.59
CA LEU A 276 -9.52 -31.83 -13.78
C LEU A 276 -8.73 -30.76 -14.54
N ALA A 277 -9.39 -30.10 -15.52
CA ALA A 277 -8.79 -28.98 -16.24
C ALA A 277 -8.54 -27.79 -15.29
N CYS A 278 -9.50 -27.45 -14.44
CA CYS A 278 -9.34 -26.40 -13.42
C CYS A 278 -8.27 -26.73 -12.40
N MET A 279 -8.15 -27.98 -11.95
CA MET A 279 -7.09 -28.43 -11.05
C MET A 279 -5.72 -28.38 -11.71
N LYS A 280 -5.59 -28.72 -13.01
CA LYS A 280 -4.33 -28.54 -13.75
C LYS A 280 -3.93 -27.06 -13.84
N LYS A 281 -4.91 -26.18 -14.09
CA LYS A 281 -4.67 -24.73 -14.08
C LYS A 281 -4.23 -24.24 -12.69
N ALA A 282 -4.89 -24.70 -11.62
CA ALA A 282 -4.51 -24.37 -10.24
C ALA A 282 -3.09 -24.85 -9.91
N PHE A 283 -2.71 -26.04 -10.37
CA PHE A 283 -1.36 -26.55 -10.18
C PHE A 283 -0.32 -25.69 -10.90
N ARG A 284 -0.61 -25.21 -12.11
CA ARG A 284 0.27 -24.31 -12.86
C ARG A 284 0.37 -22.91 -12.22
N SER A 285 -0.71 -22.43 -11.59
CA SER A 285 -0.73 -21.12 -10.92
C SER A 285 -0.01 -21.11 -9.57
N TYR A 286 -0.01 -22.24 -8.84
CA TYR A 286 0.52 -22.35 -7.47
C TYR A 286 1.47 -23.54 -7.27
N PRO A 287 2.46 -23.78 -8.18
CA PRO A 287 3.27 -24.98 -8.11
C PRO A 287 4.18 -25.01 -6.88
N ILE A 288 4.76 -23.88 -6.50
CA ILE A 288 5.68 -23.76 -5.37
C ILE A 288 4.92 -23.89 -4.06
N GLU A 289 3.80 -23.19 -3.92
CA GLU A 289 2.97 -23.20 -2.73
C GLU A 289 2.42 -24.61 -2.44
N LEU A 290 1.94 -25.30 -3.48
CA LEU A 290 1.49 -26.68 -3.37
C LEU A 290 2.65 -27.64 -3.00
N ALA A 291 3.82 -27.45 -3.59
CA ALA A 291 4.98 -28.27 -3.29
C ALA A 291 5.53 -28.02 -1.87
N ALA A 292 5.48 -26.77 -1.39
CA ALA A 292 6.02 -26.36 -0.10
C ALA A 292 5.08 -26.64 1.09
N CYS A 293 3.79 -26.90 0.84
CA CYS A 293 2.83 -27.12 1.91
C CYS A 293 3.13 -28.40 2.70
N ALA A 294 3.46 -28.22 3.99
CA ALA A 294 3.88 -29.31 4.87
C ALA A 294 2.74 -30.34 5.10
N ASP A 295 1.49 -29.87 5.26
CA ASP A 295 0.34 -30.73 5.47
C ASP A 295 0.12 -31.73 4.33
N LEU A 296 0.47 -31.35 3.10
CA LEU A 296 0.33 -32.21 1.92
C LEU A 296 1.43 -33.28 1.79
N ARG A 297 2.38 -33.38 2.73
CA ARG A 297 3.34 -34.49 2.81
C ARG A 297 2.69 -35.75 3.37
N ASP A 298 1.65 -35.61 4.16
CA ASP A 298 0.84 -36.69 4.71
C ASP A 298 -0.20 -37.13 3.68
N ARG A 299 -0.22 -38.41 3.31
CA ARG A 299 -1.14 -38.94 2.29
C ARG A 299 -2.62 -38.79 2.65
N GLU A 300 -2.97 -38.92 3.92
CA GLU A 300 -4.34 -38.79 4.38
C GLU A 300 -4.81 -37.34 4.26
N LYS A 301 -4.00 -36.41 4.74
CA LYS A 301 -4.25 -34.97 4.61
C LYS A 301 -4.26 -34.49 3.15
N GLU A 302 -3.42 -35.07 2.31
CA GLU A 302 -3.40 -34.80 0.86
C GLU A 302 -4.71 -35.25 0.20
N ALA A 303 -5.19 -36.47 0.51
CA ALA A 303 -6.46 -36.98 0.00
C ALA A 303 -7.65 -36.11 0.47
N GLU A 304 -7.66 -35.70 1.76
CA GLU A 304 -8.64 -34.75 2.28
C GLU A 304 -8.61 -33.40 1.55
N PHE A 305 -7.42 -32.87 1.24
CA PHE A 305 -7.27 -31.63 0.53
C PHE A 305 -7.91 -31.66 -0.86
N PHE A 306 -7.63 -32.71 -1.65
CA PHE A 306 -8.27 -32.85 -2.96
C PHE A 306 -9.76 -33.10 -2.88
N SER A 307 -10.24 -33.80 -1.83
CA SER A 307 -11.67 -33.93 -1.54
C SER A 307 -12.31 -32.58 -1.21
N ASP A 308 -11.60 -31.74 -0.41
CA ASP A 308 -12.01 -30.37 -0.13
C ASP A 308 -12.06 -29.52 -1.42
N CYS A 309 -11.03 -29.56 -2.27
CA CYS A 309 -11.02 -28.89 -3.56
C CYS A 309 -12.25 -29.28 -4.43
N LYS A 310 -12.54 -30.56 -4.52
CA LYS A 310 -13.71 -31.05 -5.27
C LYS A 310 -15.01 -30.51 -4.70
N ARG A 311 -15.16 -30.53 -3.37
CA ARG A 311 -16.33 -29.97 -2.69
C ARG A 311 -16.49 -28.47 -2.97
N HIS A 312 -15.41 -27.68 -2.90
CA HIS A 312 -15.46 -26.26 -3.23
C HIS A 312 -15.85 -26.02 -4.68
N PHE A 313 -15.29 -26.80 -5.62
CA PHE A 313 -15.64 -26.72 -7.03
C PHE A 313 -17.14 -26.99 -7.27
N ASP A 314 -17.69 -28.06 -6.66
CA ASP A 314 -19.09 -28.43 -6.83
C ASP A 314 -20.04 -27.42 -6.17
N ASN A 315 -19.66 -26.84 -5.02
CA ASN A 315 -20.42 -25.79 -4.35
C ASN A 315 -20.42 -24.49 -5.16
N ILE A 316 -19.27 -24.07 -5.70
CA ILE A 316 -19.17 -22.90 -6.58
C ILE A 316 -20.01 -23.11 -7.84
N ARG A 317 -19.90 -24.29 -8.47
CA ARG A 317 -20.77 -24.68 -9.60
C ARG A 317 -22.23 -24.44 -9.26
N ARG A 318 -22.70 -25.02 -8.17
CA ARG A 318 -24.10 -24.92 -7.75
C ARG A 318 -24.47 -23.46 -7.46
N THR A 319 -23.58 -22.69 -6.82
CA THR A 319 -23.84 -21.29 -6.55
C THR A 319 -24.02 -20.48 -7.84
N VAL A 320 -23.12 -20.63 -8.80
CA VAL A 320 -23.15 -19.87 -10.05
C VAL A 320 -24.27 -20.31 -10.99
N THR A 321 -24.58 -21.62 -11.05
CA THR A 321 -25.59 -22.16 -12.00
C THR A 321 -27.02 -22.13 -11.48
N GLU A 322 -27.24 -22.28 -10.15
CA GLU A 322 -28.54 -22.38 -9.53
C GLU A 322 -28.88 -21.16 -8.67
N ILE A 323 -28.01 -20.79 -7.71
CA ILE A 323 -28.34 -19.77 -6.72
C ILE A 323 -28.35 -18.37 -7.33
N PHE A 324 -27.41 -18.05 -8.23
CA PHE A 324 -27.37 -16.74 -8.92
C PHE A 324 -28.71 -16.45 -9.64
N ARG A 325 -29.38 -17.48 -10.16
CA ARG A 325 -30.65 -17.37 -10.88
C ARG A 325 -31.88 -17.47 -9.99
N ALA A 326 -31.70 -17.83 -8.72
CA ALA A 326 -32.83 -17.99 -7.81
C ALA A 326 -33.47 -16.64 -7.48
N SER A 327 -34.79 -16.66 -7.28
CA SER A 327 -35.56 -15.47 -6.89
C SER A 327 -34.97 -14.81 -5.64
N GLY A 328 -34.76 -13.50 -5.73
CA GLY A 328 -34.18 -12.68 -4.66
C GLY A 328 -32.68 -12.43 -4.75
N TYR A 329 -31.93 -13.22 -5.53
CA TYR A 329 -30.51 -12.96 -5.82
C TYR A 329 -30.33 -12.23 -7.15
N GLU A 330 -30.85 -12.78 -8.25
CA GLU A 330 -30.88 -12.16 -9.59
C GLU A 330 -29.50 -11.65 -10.04
N LEU A 331 -28.47 -12.47 -9.86
CA LEU A 331 -27.11 -12.16 -10.21
C LEU A 331 -26.80 -12.65 -11.63
N ASP A 332 -26.29 -11.77 -12.48
CA ASP A 332 -25.85 -12.12 -13.83
C ASP A 332 -24.33 -12.24 -13.90
N ARG A 333 -23.83 -13.47 -14.03
CA ARG A 333 -22.40 -13.72 -14.17
C ARG A 333 -21.77 -13.08 -15.41
N THR A 334 -22.56 -12.84 -16.46
CA THR A 334 -22.08 -12.26 -17.72
C THR A 334 -21.92 -10.75 -17.65
N ASP A 335 -22.48 -10.13 -16.62
CA ASP A 335 -22.40 -8.69 -16.36
C ASP A 335 -21.61 -8.39 -15.06
N ALA A 336 -20.55 -9.17 -14.84
CA ALA A 336 -19.70 -9.09 -13.69
C ALA A 336 -18.45 -8.25 -13.93
N VAL A 337 -18.05 -7.49 -12.93
CA VAL A 337 -16.72 -6.87 -12.79
C VAL A 337 -15.94 -7.68 -11.77
N LEU A 338 -14.77 -8.15 -12.16
CA LEU A 338 -13.92 -8.98 -11.31
C LEU A 338 -12.76 -8.19 -10.73
N GLU A 339 -12.53 -8.40 -9.45
CA GLU A 339 -11.47 -7.76 -8.67
C GLU A 339 -11.41 -6.22 -8.79
N PRO A 340 -12.57 -5.49 -8.82
CA PRO A 340 -12.54 -4.04 -8.82
C PRO A 340 -11.96 -3.52 -7.51
N SER A 341 -11.12 -2.49 -7.61
CA SER A 341 -10.51 -1.83 -6.46
C SER A 341 -11.21 -0.50 -6.19
N TYR A 342 -11.25 -0.12 -4.92
CA TYR A 342 -11.86 1.11 -4.44
C TYR A 342 -10.92 1.83 -3.49
N ILE A 343 -10.85 3.15 -3.66
CA ILE A 343 -10.15 4.07 -2.77
C ILE A 343 -11.22 5.00 -2.18
N CYS A 344 -11.41 4.95 -0.88
CA CYS A 344 -12.41 5.74 -0.17
C CYS A 344 -11.72 6.64 0.87
N GLU A 345 -11.22 7.77 0.43
CA GLU A 345 -10.59 8.75 1.30
C GLU A 345 -11.60 9.30 2.35
N ALA A 346 -12.89 9.36 2.02
CA ALA A 346 -13.92 9.79 2.98
C ALA A 346 -13.89 8.97 4.28
N LEU A 347 -13.66 7.66 4.19
CA LEU A 347 -13.54 6.72 5.31
C LEU A 347 -12.08 6.39 5.67
N GLY A 348 -11.10 6.83 4.87
CA GLY A 348 -9.71 6.44 5.04
C GLY A 348 -9.49 4.94 4.82
N LEU A 349 -10.16 4.37 3.81
CA LEU A 349 -10.14 2.94 3.49
C LEU A 349 -9.79 2.71 2.02
N GLN A 350 -9.19 1.55 1.75
CA GLN A 350 -9.07 0.99 0.41
C GLN A 350 -9.37 -0.50 0.43
N GLY A 351 -9.76 -1.05 -0.72
CA GLY A 351 -10.01 -2.48 -0.80
C GLY A 351 -10.31 -2.94 -2.21
N ARG A 352 -10.30 -4.26 -2.39
CA ARG A 352 -10.59 -4.94 -3.64
C ARG A 352 -11.66 -5.98 -3.38
N LEU A 353 -12.77 -5.90 -4.10
CA LEU A 353 -13.84 -6.89 -4.07
C LEU A 353 -13.52 -8.08 -4.97
N ASP A 354 -14.02 -9.27 -4.64
CA ASP A 354 -13.87 -10.44 -5.51
C ASP A 354 -14.80 -10.36 -6.73
N TYR A 355 -16.04 -9.91 -6.52
CA TYR A 355 -17.07 -9.86 -7.56
C TYR A 355 -18.02 -8.69 -7.34
N MET A 356 -18.34 -7.96 -8.41
CA MET A 356 -19.32 -6.87 -8.43
C MET A 356 -20.20 -6.99 -9.67
N GLN A 357 -21.51 -6.77 -9.56
CA GLN A 357 -22.34 -6.52 -10.73
C GLN A 357 -21.98 -5.15 -11.33
N ARG A 358 -21.97 -5.04 -12.64
CA ARG A 358 -21.55 -3.80 -13.33
C ARG A 358 -22.39 -2.59 -12.95
N ASP A 359 -23.68 -2.79 -12.65
CA ASP A 359 -24.58 -1.73 -12.17
C ASP A 359 -24.37 -1.36 -10.69
N MET A 360 -23.40 -2.00 -10.02
CA MET A 360 -23.05 -1.84 -8.60
C MET A 360 -24.22 -2.14 -7.63
N THR A 361 -25.26 -2.81 -8.05
CA THR A 361 -26.41 -3.15 -7.19
C THR A 361 -26.13 -4.36 -6.28
N SER A 362 -25.13 -5.17 -6.62
CA SER A 362 -24.81 -6.37 -5.86
C SER A 362 -23.32 -6.71 -5.92
N PHE A 363 -22.77 -7.18 -4.81
CA PHE A 363 -21.40 -7.70 -4.77
C PHE A 363 -21.29 -8.96 -3.92
N ILE A 364 -20.23 -9.72 -4.16
CA ILE A 364 -19.90 -10.93 -3.43
C ILE A 364 -18.48 -10.85 -2.92
N GLU A 365 -18.29 -11.13 -1.65
CA GLU A 365 -17.00 -11.43 -1.03
C GLU A 365 -16.89 -12.91 -0.79
N MET A 366 -15.80 -13.55 -1.19
CA MET A 366 -15.63 -14.98 -1.11
C MET A 366 -14.73 -15.41 0.07
N LYS A 367 -15.09 -16.49 0.74
CA LYS A 367 -14.30 -17.13 1.80
C LYS A 367 -14.31 -18.65 1.64
N SER A 368 -13.12 -19.26 1.70
CA SER A 368 -12.95 -20.71 1.65
C SER A 368 -13.02 -21.37 3.03
N GLY A 369 -12.91 -20.60 4.11
CA GLY A 369 -12.92 -21.08 5.48
C GLY A 369 -14.27 -21.63 5.95
N LYS A 370 -14.30 -22.02 7.22
CA LYS A 370 -15.54 -22.41 7.91
C LYS A 370 -16.24 -21.16 8.43
N ALA A 371 -17.57 -21.14 8.33
CA ALA A 371 -18.43 -20.25 9.09
C ALA A 371 -18.60 -20.77 10.53
N ASP A 372 -19.23 -19.99 11.39
CA ASP A 372 -19.57 -20.42 12.74
C ASP A 372 -20.78 -21.34 12.70
N GLU A 373 -20.62 -22.56 13.21
CA GLU A 373 -21.69 -23.56 13.27
C GLU A 373 -22.29 -23.59 14.68
N TYR A 374 -23.52 -23.11 14.83
CA TYR A 374 -24.26 -23.23 16.09
C TYR A 374 -25.02 -24.55 16.18
N SER A 375 -24.64 -25.39 17.17
CA SER A 375 -25.17 -26.75 17.35
C SER A 375 -26.66 -26.82 17.65
N ILE A 376 -27.32 -25.74 18.07
CA ILE A 376 -28.72 -25.75 18.52
C ILE A 376 -29.75 -25.80 17.39
N ARG A 377 -29.40 -25.49 16.14
CA ARG A 377 -30.31 -25.55 14.96
C ARG A 377 -29.63 -25.89 13.63
N GLY A 378 -28.39 -26.32 13.62
CA GLY A 378 -27.64 -26.52 12.37
C GLY A 378 -27.50 -25.21 11.55
N LYS A 379 -27.64 -24.04 12.18
CA LYS A 379 -27.60 -22.75 11.54
C LYS A 379 -26.13 -22.30 11.43
N VAL A 380 -25.71 -22.06 10.22
CA VAL A 380 -24.38 -21.56 9.92
C VAL A 380 -24.47 -20.04 9.87
N GLU A 381 -23.58 -19.34 10.61
CA GLU A 381 -23.50 -17.87 10.58
C GLU A 381 -22.11 -17.40 10.15
N PRO A 382 -22.02 -16.33 9.39
CA PRO A 382 -20.73 -15.73 9.03
C PRO A 382 -19.96 -15.28 10.26
N LYS A 383 -18.63 -15.46 10.24
CA LYS A 383 -17.72 -14.92 11.23
C LYS A 383 -17.78 -13.40 11.29
N GLU A 384 -17.51 -12.81 12.46
CA GLU A 384 -17.63 -11.37 12.68
C GLU A 384 -16.71 -10.56 11.76
N ASN A 385 -15.44 -10.95 11.60
CA ASN A 385 -14.51 -10.29 10.68
C ASN A 385 -15.02 -10.29 9.23
N ASN A 386 -15.64 -11.36 8.77
CA ASN A 386 -16.19 -11.44 7.41
C ASN A 386 -17.46 -10.58 7.26
N LYS A 387 -18.30 -10.49 8.30
CA LYS A 387 -19.44 -9.56 8.34
C LYS A 387 -18.95 -8.10 8.28
N VAL A 388 -17.93 -7.78 9.07
CA VAL A 388 -17.29 -6.45 9.08
C VAL A 388 -16.77 -6.10 7.68
N GLN A 389 -16.08 -7.00 7.02
CA GLN A 389 -15.55 -6.75 5.68
C GLN A 389 -16.65 -6.39 4.67
N MET A 390 -17.76 -7.10 4.66
CA MET A 390 -18.92 -6.77 3.80
C MET A 390 -19.52 -5.40 4.13
N LEU A 391 -19.69 -5.07 5.43
CA LEU A 391 -20.23 -3.79 5.85
C LEU A 391 -19.34 -2.62 5.45
N LEU A 392 -18.01 -2.81 5.50
CA LEU A 392 -17.06 -1.81 5.04
C LEU A 392 -17.14 -1.57 3.54
N TYR A 393 -17.30 -2.61 2.73
CA TYR A 393 -17.51 -2.43 1.28
C TYR A 393 -18.84 -1.71 0.98
N GLN A 394 -19.92 -2.01 1.70
CA GLN A 394 -21.17 -1.23 1.55
C GLN A 394 -20.95 0.24 1.89
N ALA A 395 -20.23 0.55 2.97
CA ALA A 395 -19.90 1.91 3.34
C ALA A 395 -19.00 2.60 2.29
N VAL A 396 -18.00 1.89 1.75
CA VAL A 396 -17.15 2.40 0.68
C VAL A 396 -17.96 2.75 -0.56
N LEU A 397 -18.85 1.87 -1.01
CA LEU A 397 -19.71 2.15 -2.17
C LEU A 397 -20.62 3.36 -1.92
N GLU A 398 -21.09 3.56 -0.70
CA GLU A 398 -21.89 4.75 -0.35
C GLU A 398 -21.07 6.04 -0.41
N TYR A 399 -19.88 6.06 0.20
CA TYR A 399 -19.10 7.29 0.34
C TYR A 399 -18.19 7.59 -0.84
N SER A 400 -17.77 6.59 -1.62
CA SER A 400 -16.99 6.77 -2.85
C SER A 400 -17.87 6.91 -4.09
N MET A 401 -18.83 6.00 -4.25
CA MET A 401 -19.61 5.85 -5.49
C MET A 401 -21.00 6.49 -5.41
N GLY A 402 -21.39 7.01 -4.23
CA GLY A 402 -22.71 7.62 -4.02
C GLY A 402 -23.88 6.61 -4.03
N MET A 403 -23.59 5.31 -3.89
CA MET A 403 -24.61 4.26 -3.88
C MET A 403 -25.32 4.19 -2.54
N ASP A 404 -26.66 4.25 -2.53
CA ASP A 404 -27.43 4.04 -1.29
C ASP A 404 -27.25 2.59 -0.80
N HIS A 405 -26.66 2.41 0.38
CA HIS A 405 -26.43 1.09 0.97
C HIS A 405 -27.69 0.24 1.09
N ARG A 406 -28.90 0.83 1.16
CA ARG A 406 -30.16 0.11 1.18
C ARG A 406 -30.49 -0.57 -0.15
N ARG A 407 -29.89 -0.10 -1.24
CA ARG A 407 -30.08 -0.62 -2.60
C ARG A 407 -28.96 -1.60 -2.99
N VAL A 408 -27.83 -1.57 -2.30
CA VAL A 408 -26.69 -2.46 -2.57
C VAL A 408 -26.84 -3.75 -1.79
N LYS A 409 -27.02 -4.86 -2.50
CA LYS A 409 -27.07 -6.21 -1.93
C LYS A 409 -25.65 -6.76 -1.76
N ALA A 410 -25.23 -6.99 -0.53
CA ALA A 410 -23.93 -7.55 -0.21
C ALA A 410 -24.07 -9.01 0.17
N TYR A 411 -23.28 -9.87 -0.44
CA TYR A 411 -23.31 -11.30 -0.20
C TYR A 411 -21.93 -11.82 0.20
N LEU A 412 -21.93 -12.77 1.14
CA LEU A 412 -20.77 -13.56 1.53
C LEU A 412 -20.91 -14.97 1.01
N LEU A 413 -19.99 -15.40 0.16
CA LEU A 413 -19.93 -16.77 -0.35
C LEU A 413 -18.91 -17.57 0.47
N TYR A 414 -19.38 -18.49 1.31
CA TYR A 414 -18.51 -19.53 1.84
C TYR A 414 -18.48 -20.70 0.86
N THR A 415 -17.38 -20.87 0.14
CA THR A 415 -17.29 -21.92 -0.88
C THR A 415 -17.32 -23.35 -0.33
N ARG A 416 -17.14 -23.50 0.99
CA ARG A 416 -17.37 -24.75 1.70
C ARG A 416 -18.85 -25.19 1.69
N TYR A 417 -19.78 -24.24 1.52
CA TYR A 417 -21.22 -24.45 1.51
C TYR A 417 -21.81 -23.82 0.24
N PRO A 418 -22.85 -24.42 -0.39
CA PRO A 418 -23.49 -23.83 -1.57
C PRO A 418 -24.51 -22.76 -1.15
N LEU A 419 -24.06 -21.70 -0.44
CA LEU A 419 -24.93 -20.69 0.14
C LEU A 419 -24.32 -19.30 0.00
N LEU A 420 -25.15 -18.31 -0.34
CA LEU A 420 -24.85 -16.90 -0.27
C LEU A 420 -25.51 -16.31 0.99
N TYR A 421 -24.73 -15.72 1.85
CA TYR A 421 -25.22 -15.06 3.07
C TYR A 421 -25.38 -13.57 2.81
N PRO A 422 -26.62 -13.02 2.87
CA PRO A 422 -26.82 -11.59 2.73
C PRO A 422 -26.30 -10.84 3.96
N ALA A 423 -25.57 -9.75 3.76
CA ALA A 423 -25.23 -8.82 4.82
C ALA A 423 -26.48 -8.03 5.24
N ARG A 424 -26.63 -7.83 6.55
CA ARG A 424 -27.60 -6.88 7.10
C ARG A 424 -26.85 -5.60 7.47
N PRO A 425 -27.17 -4.45 6.86
CA PRO A 425 -26.52 -3.20 7.18
C PRO A 425 -26.61 -2.89 8.68
N SER A 426 -25.48 -2.49 9.28
CA SER A 426 -25.40 -2.12 10.69
C SER A 426 -24.43 -0.95 10.83
N TRP A 427 -24.93 0.27 10.78
CA TRP A 427 -24.11 1.48 10.89
C TRP A 427 -23.44 1.61 12.25
N ALA A 428 -24.06 1.14 13.34
CA ALA A 428 -23.40 1.09 14.65
C ALA A 428 -22.14 0.21 14.62
N MET A 429 -22.19 -0.94 13.90
CA MET A 429 -20.99 -1.76 13.72
C MET A 429 -19.95 -1.03 12.87
N VAL A 430 -20.36 -0.39 11.77
CA VAL A 430 -19.42 0.39 10.92
C VAL A 430 -18.75 1.50 11.73
N ARG A 431 -19.50 2.26 12.56
CA ARG A 431 -18.91 3.28 13.44
C ARG A 431 -17.89 2.70 14.41
N ARG A 432 -18.19 1.55 15.03
CA ARG A 432 -17.24 0.85 15.92
C ARG A 432 -15.98 0.43 15.16
N VAL A 433 -16.10 -0.03 13.92
CA VAL A 433 -14.95 -0.37 13.07
C VAL A 433 -14.13 0.87 12.75
N MET A 434 -14.78 1.99 12.49
CA MET A 434 -14.09 3.27 12.23
C MET A 434 -13.37 3.81 13.47
N ASP A 435 -13.89 3.60 14.67
CA ASP A 435 -13.16 3.92 15.92
C ASP A 435 -11.86 3.10 16.03
N VAL A 436 -11.94 1.80 15.78
CA VAL A 436 -10.73 0.92 15.74
C VAL A 436 -9.75 1.41 14.66
N ARG A 437 -10.22 1.76 13.46
CA ARG A 437 -9.41 2.34 12.39
C ARG A 437 -8.71 3.62 12.86
N ASN A 438 -9.41 4.52 13.50
CA ASN A 438 -8.87 5.78 13.99
C ASN A 438 -7.79 5.57 15.05
N ARG A 439 -8.00 4.61 15.96
CA ARG A 439 -7.01 4.23 16.98
C ARG A 439 -5.76 3.60 16.36
N ILE A 440 -5.89 2.80 15.29
CA ILE A 440 -4.74 2.29 14.54
C ILE A 440 -3.95 3.47 13.94
N VAL A 441 -4.63 4.38 13.27
CA VAL A 441 -3.98 5.54 12.64
C VAL A 441 -3.30 6.43 13.68
N ALA A 442 -3.92 6.65 14.83
CA ALA A 442 -3.30 7.41 15.92
C ALA A 442 -2.02 6.73 16.45
N ASN A 443 -2.00 5.40 16.54
CA ASN A 443 -0.80 4.66 16.91
C ASN A 443 0.31 4.81 15.85
N GLU A 444 -0.02 4.65 14.57
CA GLU A 444 0.93 4.81 13.45
C GLU A 444 1.50 6.24 13.40
N TYR A 445 0.62 7.23 13.52
CA TYR A 445 1.03 8.64 13.59
C TYR A 445 1.92 8.92 14.81
N GLY A 446 1.54 8.38 15.98
CA GLY A 446 2.31 8.56 17.21
C GLY A 446 3.71 7.95 17.14
N ILE A 447 3.86 6.78 16.51
CA ILE A 447 5.15 6.12 16.28
C ILE A 447 6.00 6.97 15.33
N GLN A 448 5.43 7.43 14.21
CA GLN A 448 6.10 8.26 13.24
C GLN A 448 6.52 9.60 13.83
N LEU A 449 5.60 10.31 14.52
CA LEU A 449 5.84 11.64 15.10
C LEU A 449 6.89 11.63 16.20
N ARG A 450 6.77 10.69 17.14
CA ARG A 450 7.67 10.65 18.29
C ARG A 450 9.02 10.05 17.96
N ASN A 451 9.09 9.21 16.93
CA ASN A 451 10.28 8.49 16.49
C ASN A 451 11.13 7.96 17.67
N SER A 452 10.44 7.42 18.69
CA SER A 452 11.03 7.01 19.96
C SER A 452 10.88 5.51 20.17
N PRO A 453 11.99 4.76 20.36
CA PRO A 453 11.94 3.35 20.70
C PRO A 453 11.08 3.06 21.93
N GLN A 454 11.06 3.96 22.92
CA GLN A 454 10.27 3.81 24.14
C GLN A 454 8.77 3.87 23.85
N TYR A 455 8.32 4.80 23.01
CA TYR A 455 6.92 4.90 22.62
C TYR A 455 6.47 3.64 21.84
N THR A 456 7.30 3.16 20.93
CA THR A 456 7.04 1.92 20.21
C THR A 456 6.98 0.72 21.16
N ALA A 457 7.90 0.64 22.12
CA ALA A 457 7.87 -0.40 23.14
C ALA A 457 6.55 -0.40 23.95
N GLU A 458 6.03 0.79 24.29
CA GLU A 458 4.74 0.91 24.99
C GLU A 458 3.59 0.39 24.13
N ARG A 459 3.56 0.71 22.83
CA ARG A 459 2.50 0.22 21.91
C ARG A 459 2.59 -1.29 21.69
N LEU A 460 3.80 -1.84 21.61
CA LEU A 460 4.00 -3.28 21.44
C LEU A 460 3.70 -4.10 22.68
N LYS A 461 3.69 -3.49 23.90
CA LYS A 461 3.22 -4.16 25.12
C LYS A 461 1.75 -4.55 25.07
N ASP A 462 0.95 -3.86 24.25
CA ASP A 462 -0.46 -4.19 24.04
C ASP A 462 -0.64 -5.55 23.33
N ILE A 463 0.41 -6.09 22.70
CA ILE A 463 0.43 -7.47 22.19
C ILE A 463 0.60 -8.42 23.38
N HIS A 464 -0.49 -8.67 24.06
CA HIS A 464 -0.56 -9.58 25.22
C HIS A 464 -1.91 -10.30 25.24
N PRO A 465 -1.95 -11.61 25.59
CA PRO A 465 -3.23 -12.33 25.64
C PRO A 465 -4.29 -11.66 26.52
N ASP A 466 -3.90 -11.13 27.69
CA ASP A 466 -4.84 -10.47 28.60
C ASP A 466 -5.40 -9.16 28.05
N THR A 467 -4.57 -8.39 27.32
CA THR A 467 -5.00 -7.14 26.68
C THR A 467 -5.93 -7.40 25.49
N LEU A 468 -5.59 -8.40 24.66
CA LEU A 468 -6.33 -8.67 23.44
C LEU A 468 -7.62 -9.44 23.70
N ASN A 469 -7.72 -10.20 24.80
CA ASN A 469 -8.90 -10.98 25.17
C ASN A 469 -9.97 -10.12 25.88
N GLU A 470 -10.42 -9.06 25.21
CA GLU A 470 -11.41 -8.14 25.76
C GLU A 470 -12.74 -8.81 26.16
N ARG A 471 -13.06 -9.96 25.54
CA ARG A 471 -14.28 -10.72 25.79
C ARG A 471 -14.13 -11.83 26.85
N GLY A 472 -12.94 -12.00 27.40
CA GLY A 472 -12.68 -13.01 28.42
C GLY A 472 -12.91 -14.44 27.95
N LEU A 473 -12.56 -14.76 26.68
CA LEU A 473 -12.69 -16.13 26.17
C LEU A 473 -11.83 -17.09 26.99
N ASP A 474 -12.41 -18.23 27.38
CA ASP A 474 -11.77 -19.29 28.14
C ASP A 474 -12.03 -20.71 27.57
N ASN A 475 -12.36 -20.78 26.28
CA ASN A 475 -12.67 -22.03 25.60
C ASN A 475 -11.41 -22.76 25.10
N THR A 476 -11.57 -23.97 24.58
CA THR A 476 -10.49 -24.82 24.06
C THR A 476 -9.73 -24.15 22.91
N LEU A 477 -10.41 -23.42 22.03
CA LEU A 477 -9.81 -22.71 20.90
C LEU A 477 -8.85 -21.63 21.42
N TRP A 478 -9.29 -20.84 22.42
CA TRP A 478 -8.46 -19.84 23.07
C TRP A 478 -7.22 -20.45 23.70
N LYS A 479 -7.41 -21.43 24.58
CA LYS A 479 -6.32 -22.04 25.38
C LYS A 479 -5.28 -22.76 24.52
N ARG A 480 -5.70 -23.48 23.47
CA ARG A 480 -4.80 -24.33 22.70
C ARG A 480 -4.16 -23.64 21.50
N PHE A 481 -4.79 -22.60 20.93
CA PHE A 481 -4.33 -22.02 19.67
C PHE A 481 -4.14 -20.52 19.73
N LEU A 482 -5.15 -19.74 20.15
CA LEU A 482 -5.10 -18.29 20.04
C LEU A 482 -4.17 -17.67 21.08
N CYS A 483 -4.37 -17.98 22.35
CA CYS A 483 -3.52 -17.47 23.43
C CYS A 483 -2.03 -17.83 23.24
N PRO A 484 -1.64 -19.10 22.96
CA PRO A 484 -0.24 -19.45 22.72
C PRO A 484 0.36 -18.73 21.51
N SER A 485 -0.43 -18.51 20.44
CA SER A 485 0.03 -17.80 19.24
C SER A 485 0.35 -16.33 19.53
N ILE A 486 -0.48 -15.65 20.32
CA ILE A 486 -0.25 -14.27 20.74
C ILE A 486 0.95 -14.19 21.70
N ASP A 487 0.95 -15.08 22.73
CA ASP A 487 1.99 -15.09 23.75
C ASP A 487 3.37 -15.39 23.17
N ALA A 488 3.46 -16.25 22.14
CA ALA A 488 4.72 -16.53 21.46
C ALA A 488 5.38 -15.27 20.89
N VAL A 489 4.60 -14.35 20.27
CA VAL A 489 5.13 -13.07 19.78
C VAL A 489 5.53 -12.17 20.95
N ALA A 490 4.67 -12.05 21.95
CA ALA A 490 4.94 -11.24 23.14
C ALA A 490 6.19 -11.69 23.89
N GLN A 491 6.38 -13.00 24.05
CA GLN A 491 7.55 -13.57 24.73
C GLN A 491 8.84 -13.33 23.93
N ARG A 492 8.82 -13.49 22.59
CA ARG A 492 9.99 -13.20 21.77
C ARG A 492 10.45 -11.75 21.92
N ILE A 493 9.53 -10.79 21.93
CA ILE A 493 9.85 -9.37 22.12
C ILE A 493 10.43 -9.14 23.53
N ARG A 494 9.82 -9.73 24.57
CA ARG A 494 10.26 -9.58 25.96
C ARG A 494 11.60 -10.26 26.26
N SER A 495 11.96 -11.31 25.53
CA SER A 495 13.20 -12.05 25.73
C SER A 495 14.44 -11.37 25.11
N LEU A 496 14.27 -10.32 24.33
CA LEU A 496 15.36 -9.57 23.73
C LEU A 496 16.20 -8.86 24.80
N SER A 497 17.53 -8.85 24.63
CA SER A 497 18.45 -8.01 25.41
C SER A 497 18.19 -6.52 25.14
N SER A 498 18.74 -5.63 25.96
CA SER A 498 18.56 -4.19 25.79
C SER A 498 19.03 -3.67 24.42
N LEU A 499 20.16 -4.20 23.91
CA LEU A 499 20.68 -3.86 22.58
C LEU A 499 19.73 -4.36 21.46
N GLU A 500 19.29 -5.61 21.56
CA GLU A 500 18.36 -6.20 20.60
C GLU A 500 17.00 -5.48 20.59
N GLN A 501 16.51 -5.08 21.77
CA GLN A 501 15.30 -4.26 21.88
C GLN A 501 15.49 -2.89 21.20
N SER A 502 16.59 -2.20 21.46
CA SER A 502 16.89 -0.92 20.83
C SER A 502 16.93 -1.04 19.31
N TYR A 503 17.59 -2.06 18.80
CA TYR A 503 17.66 -2.35 17.37
C TYR A 503 16.28 -2.63 16.77
N PHE A 504 15.52 -3.54 17.38
CA PHE A 504 14.19 -3.94 16.93
C PHE A 504 13.22 -2.76 16.91
N TYR A 505 13.15 -1.96 17.97
CA TYR A 505 12.25 -0.82 18.05
C TYR A 505 12.67 0.31 17.10
N THR A 506 13.96 0.52 16.90
CA THR A 506 14.45 1.53 15.95
C THR A 506 14.07 1.17 14.52
N LEU A 507 14.26 -0.07 14.12
CA LEU A 507 13.84 -0.51 12.79
C LEU A 507 12.32 -0.54 12.63
N TYR A 508 11.57 -0.93 13.67
CA TYR A 508 10.11 -0.85 13.65
C TYR A 508 9.62 0.59 13.44
N ASN A 509 10.22 1.55 14.15
CA ASN A 509 9.94 2.97 13.96
C ASN A 509 10.25 3.43 12.54
N PHE A 510 11.43 3.07 12.04
CA PHE A 510 11.85 3.40 10.67
C PHE A 510 10.83 2.89 9.64
N ILE A 511 10.46 1.62 9.69
CA ILE A 511 9.50 1.02 8.75
C ILE A 511 8.13 1.71 8.87
N THR A 512 7.66 1.98 10.08
CA THR A 512 6.36 2.63 10.31
C THR A 512 6.37 4.09 9.81
N LYS A 513 7.47 4.82 10.01
CA LYS A 513 7.64 6.18 9.49
C LYS A 513 7.61 6.19 7.96
N GLU A 514 8.40 5.33 7.33
CA GLU A 514 8.45 5.22 5.87
C GLU A 514 7.08 4.81 5.27
N LEU A 515 6.38 3.85 5.91
CA LEU A 515 5.03 3.47 5.52
C LEU A 515 4.05 4.64 5.66
N TYR A 516 4.13 5.39 6.78
CA TYR A 516 3.27 6.55 6.99
C TYR A 516 3.51 7.60 5.88
N THR A 517 4.76 7.92 5.62
CA THR A 517 5.17 8.87 4.57
C THR A 517 4.77 8.37 3.17
N SER A 518 4.94 7.09 2.87
CA SER A 518 4.51 6.49 1.59
C SER A 518 3.00 6.61 1.36
N LYS A 519 2.19 6.57 2.42
CA LYS A 519 0.73 6.74 2.32
C LYS A 519 0.31 8.20 2.27
N SER A 520 0.78 8.99 3.22
CA SER A 520 0.31 10.36 3.45
C SER A 520 1.13 11.43 2.71
N GLY A 521 2.30 11.08 2.21
CA GLY A 521 3.25 12.02 1.59
C GLY A 521 4.25 12.61 2.57
N ASP A 522 5.33 13.16 2.02
CA ASP A 522 6.40 13.83 2.77
C ASP A 522 6.22 15.34 2.72
N VAL A 523 6.33 15.99 3.90
CA VAL A 523 6.21 17.44 4.04
C VAL A 523 7.45 18.16 3.48
N ASP A 524 8.60 17.51 3.53
CA ASP A 524 9.89 18.12 3.18
C ASP A 524 10.21 18.03 1.67
N TYR A 525 9.37 17.38 0.87
CA TYR A 525 9.61 17.20 -0.57
C TYR A 525 8.90 18.26 -1.42
N GLU A 526 9.55 18.75 -2.46
CA GLU A 526 8.90 19.62 -3.46
C GLU A 526 7.87 18.81 -4.24
N GLY A 527 6.61 19.14 -4.08
CA GLY A 527 5.50 18.42 -4.62
C GLY A 527 4.85 17.45 -3.62
N ARG A 528 3.63 17.02 -3.92
CA ARG A 528 2.93 16.03 -3.13
C ARG A 528 3.42 14.64 -3.51
N THR A 529 3.85 13.90 -2.53
CA THR A 529 4.36 12.52 -2.67
C THR A 529 3.43 11.54 -1.97
N GLY A 530 3.64 10.25 -2.18
CA GLY A 530 2.87 9.19 -1.55
C GLY A 530 1.49 8.95 -2.18
N ALA A 531 0.79 7.95 -1.65
CA ALA A 531 -0.52 7.54 -2.18
C ALA A 531 -1.58 8.65 -2.12
N ALA A 532 -1.51 9.52 -1.11
CA ALA A 532 -2.44 10.63 -0.95
C ALA A 532 -2.35 11.67 -2.10
N ALA A 533 -1.24 11.74 -2.83
CA ALA A 533 -1.11 12.57 -4.00
C ALA A 533 -2.14 12.24 -5.09
N LEU A 534 -2.61 10.98 -5.16
CA LEU A 534 -3.63 10.56 -6.11
C LEU A 534 -4.94 11.35 -6.01
N TRP A 535 -5.28 11.91 -4.86
CA TRP A 535 -6.51 12.71 -4.66
C TRP A 535 -6.27 14.10 -4.07
N LEU A 536 -5.13 14.37 -3.48
CA LEU A 536 -4.80 15.69 -2.93
C LEU A 536 -4.11 16.60 -3.95
N SER A 537 -3.37 16.05 -4.93
CA SER A 537 -2.72 16.83 -5.96
C SER A 537 -3.71 17.24 -7.05
N THR A 538 -3.60 18.48 -7.50
CA THR A 538 -4.36 18.99 -8.64
C THR A 538 -3.91 18.33 -9.94
N LEU A 539 -4.74 18.37 -10.98
CA LEU A 539 -4.37 17.85 -12.30
C LEU A 539 -3.11 18.55 -12.83
N ALA A 540 -2.98 19.84 -12.60
CA ALA A 540 -1.83 20.63 -13.03
C ALA A 540 -0.52 20.16 -12.37
N GLU A 541 -0.54 19.95 -11.03
CA GLU A 541 0.60 19.41 -10.29
C GLU A 541 1.01 18.02 -10.78
N LYS A 542 0.02 17.14 -11.03
CA LYS A 542 0.28 15.79 -11.55
C LYS A 542 0.88 15.81 -12.97
N CYS A 543 0.39 16.72 -13.83
CA CYS A 543 0.92 16.88 -15.19
C CYS A 543 2.36 17.39 -15.16
N GLU A 544 2.66 18.34 -14.28
CA GLU A 544 4.00 18.90 -14.15
C GLU A 544 5.02 17.89 -13.61
N ALA A 545 4.58 17.08 -12.65
CA ALA A 545 5.39 15.98 -12.13
C ALA A 545 5.51 14.79 -13.11
N GLY A 546 4.70 14.74 -14.18
CA GLY A 546 4.64 13.60 -15.10
C GLY A 546 4.00 12.34 -14.51
N GLU A 547 3.20 12.48 -13.45
CA GLU A 547 2.64 11.38 -12.66
C GLU A 547 1.25 10.92 -13.14
N ILE A 548 0.71 11.51 -14.18
CA ILE A 548 -0.57 11.16 -14.77
C ILE A 548 -0.53 11.12 -16.30
N LEU A 549 -1.14 10.08 -16.87
CA LEU A 549 -1.56 10.02 -18.26
C LEU A 549 -3.08 10.12 -18.28
N TYR A 550 -3.65 11.10 -18.99
CA TYR A 550 -5.10 11.37 -18.98
C TYR A 550 -5.63 11.64 -20.39
N ASP A 551 -6.94 11.77 -20.51
CA ASP A 551 -7.67 11.88 -21.78
C ASP A 551 -7.35 10.72 -22.75
N LEU A 552 -7.18 9.52 -22.19
CA LEU A 552 -6.83 8.32 -22.93
C LEU A 552 -8.09 7.64 -23.47
N ALA A 553 -8.11 7.34 -24.77
CA ALA A 553 -9.15 6.54 -25.41
C ALA A 553 -8.65 5.11 -25.65
N ILE A 554 -9.49 4.12 -25.39
CA ILE A 554 -9.19 2.72 -25.67
C ILE A 554 -9.19 2.50 -27.19
N CYS A 555 -8.08 1.95 -27.72
CA CYS A 555 -7.92 1.54 -29.10
C CYS A 555 -8.15 0.04 -29.27
N GLU A 556 -7.61 -0.75 -28.35
CA GLU A 556 -7.81 -2.20 -28.32
C GLU A 556 -8.25 -2.60 -26.90
N ASN A 557 -9.30 -3.39 -26.83
CA ASN A 557 -9.85 -3.87 -25.57
C ASN A 557 -9.87 -5.40 -25.56
N HIS A 558 -8.88 -5.95 -24.89
CA HIS A 558 -8.71 -7.38 -24.62
C HIS A 558 -8.82 -7.68 -23.12
N ALA A 559 -9.59 -6.89 -22.37
CA ALA A 559 -9.79 -7.07 -20.93
C ALA A 559 -10.39 -8.45 -20.56
N ALA A 560 -11.12 -9.07 -21.50
CA ALA A 560 -11.72 -10.40 -21.33
C ALA A 560 -10.85 -11.57 -21.85
N ASP A 561 -9.60 -11.31 -22.23
CA ASP A 561 -8.69 -12.39 -22.61
C ASP A 561 -8.29 -13.22 -21.39
N ALA A 562 -8.57 -14.53 -21.43
CA ALA A 562 -8.37 -15.44 -20.31
C ALA A 562 -6.89 -15.67 -19.94
N HIS A 563 -5.98 -15.39 -20.87
CA HIS A 563 -4.54 -15.64 -20.67
C HIS A 563 -3.75 -14.36 -20.47
N LYS A 564 -4.13 -13.31 -21.18
CA LYS A 564 -3.37 -12.06 -21.22
C LYS A 564 -4.32 -10.86 -21.33
N PRO A 565 -5.04 -10.49 -20.28
CA PRO A 565 -5.94 -9.34 -20.33
C PRO A 565 -5.14 -8.05 -20.47
N TYR A 566 -5.38 -7.29 -21.57
CA TYR A 566 -4.71 -6.02 -21.81
C TYR A 566 -5.61 -4.98 -22.45
N LEU A 567 -5.22 -3.74 -22.34
CA LEU A 567 -5.79 -2.59 -23.02
C LEU A 567 -4.68 -1.82 -23.73
N SER A 568 -4.93 -1.41 -24.96
CA SER A 568 -4.13 -0.38 -25.63
C SER A 568 -4.92 0.93 -25.64
N LEU A 569 -4.29 2.00 -25.15
CA LEU A 569 -4.90 3.32 -25.02
C LEU A 569 -4.04 4.37 -25.74
N ARG A 570 -4.72 5.37 -26.33
CA ARG A 570 -4.06 6.51 -27.01
C ARG A 570 -4.59 7.83 -26.48
N THR A 571 -3.72 8.82 -26.40
CA THR A 571 -4.15 10.18 -26.08
C THR A 571 -4.88 10.82 -27.26
N LYS A 572 -6.00 11.50 -26.98
CA LYS A 572 -6.75 12.27 -28.00
C LYS A 572 -6.02 13.55 -28.44
N GLN A 573 -5.12 14.08 -27.63
CA GLN A 573 -4.44 15.36 -27.89
C GLN A 573 -3.13 15.21 -28.67
N MET A 574 -3.15 14.55 -29.82
CA MET A 574 -1.94 14.38 -30.64
C MET A 574 -1.52 15.59 -31.48
N VAL A 575 -2.17 16.74 -31.40
CA VAL A 575 -1.98 17.81 -32.43
C VAL A 575 -1.62 19.20 -31.87
N ALA A 576 -1.58 19.42 -30.59
CA ALA A 576 -1.24 20.75 -30.05
C ALA A 576 0.12 20.77 -29.34
N SER A 577 1.09 21.38 -30.03
CA SER A 577 2.39 21.88 -29.55
C SER A 577 3.36 20.92 -28.85
N ARG A 578 4.39 20.52 -29.62
CA ARG A 578 5.60 19.80 -29.15
C ARG A 578 6.47 20.59 -28.15
N GLN A 579 6.10 21.79 -27.74
CA GLN A 579 6.99 22.72 -27.02
C GLN A 579 6.82 22.76 -25.51
N GLU A 580 5.78 22.11 -24.91
CA GLU A 580 5.53 22.17 -23.45
C GLU A 580 5.23 20.81 -22.79
N ARG A 581 5.70 19.70 -23.33
CA ARG A 581 5.45 18.39 -22.71
C ARG A 581 6.55 18.05 -21.69
N VAL A 582 6.19 18.05 -20.43
CA VAL A 582 6.90 17.25 -19.42
C VAL A 582 6.84 15.78 -19.84
N LEU A 583 7.97 15.11 -19.91
CA LEU A 583 8.01 13.69 -20.23
C LEU A 583 7.31 12.90 -19.11
N PRO A 584 6.37 12.02 -19.43
CA PRO A 584 5.72 11.19 -18.43
C PRO A 584 6.74 10.34 -17.67
N ASN A 585 6.58 10.26 -16.35
CA ASN A 585 7.46 9.46 -15.49
C ASN A 585 6.98 7.99 -15.43
N PHE A 586 6.66 7.38 -16.56
CA PHE A 586 6.18 6.00 -16.66
C PHE A 586 7.13 5.12 -17.45
N ARG A 587 7.31 3.89 -17.00
CA ARG A 587 8.19 2.89 -17.62
C ARG A 587 7.48 1.55 -17.78
N GLN A 588 7.99 0.72 -18.70
CA GLN A 588 7.57 -0.66 -18.80
C GLN A 588 7.80 -1.40 -17.47
N GLY A 589 6.79 -2.15 -17.02
CA GLY A 589 6.80 -2.87 -15.75
C GLY A 589 6.19 -2.10 -14.56
N ASP A 590 6.01 -0.78 -14.67
CA ASP A 590 5.43 0.02 -13.59
C ASP A 590 4.02 -0.46 -13.24
N ALA A 591 3.75 -0.55 -11.94
CA ALA A 591 2.42 -0.81 -11.43
C ALA A 591 1.58 0.45 -11.50
N VAL A 592 0.38 0.33 -12.07
CA VAL A 592 -0.50 1.46 -12.33
C VAL A 592 -1.94 1.17 -11.95
N VAL A 593 -2.66 2.25 -11.72
CA VAL A 593 -4.11 2.28 -11.58
C VAL A 593 -4.73 2.94 -12.80
N LEU A 594 -5.77 2.31 -13.34
CA LEU A 594 -6.58 2.79 -14.45
C LEU A 594 -7.99 3.09 -13.93
N TYR A 595 -8.54 4.23 -14.28
CA TYR A 595 -9.91 4.61 -13.95
C TYR A 595 -10.54 5.47 -15.03
N GLU A 596 -11.86 5.47 -15.08
CA GLU A 596 -12.65 6.29 -15.98
C GLU A 596 -12.54 7.77 -15.59
N ARG A 597 -12.19 8.65 -16.55
CA ARG A 597 -12.07 10.09 -16.31
C ARG A 597 -12.72 10.86 -17.46
N ASN A 598 -14.04 11.04 -17.36
CA ASN A 598 -14.84 11.77 -18.35
C ASN A 598 -15.00 13.25 -18.00
N THR A 599 -14.80 13.62 -16.74
CA THR A 599 -14.91 14.99 -16.23
C THR A 599 -13.70 15.35 -15.37
N ASP A 600 -13.45 16.64 -15.17
CA ASP A 600 -12.33 17.13 -14.36
C ASP A 600 -12.47 16.83 -12.85
N THR A 601 -13.65 16.45 -12.39
CA THR A 601 -13.91 16.01 -11.01
C THR A 601 -13.67 14.51 -10.79
N ASP A 602 -13.52 13.74 -11.88
CA ASP A 602 -13.30 12.29 -11.81
C ASP A 602 -11.86 12.00 -11.37
N ASN A 603 -11.73 11.17 -10.34
CA ASN A 603 -10.46 10.73 -9.79
C ASN A 603 -10.58 9.34 -9.14
N VAL A 604 -9.50 8.82 -8.61
CA VAL A 604 -9.44 7.47 -8.01
C VAL A 604 -10.37 7.25 -6.81
N THR A 605 -10.87 8.32 -6.15
CA THR A 605 -11.72 8.20 -4.95
C THR A 605 -13.20 8.11 -5.27
N ASN A 606 -13.62 8.46 -6.50
CA ASN A 606 -15.01 8.46 -6.93
C ASN A 606 -15.26 7.59 -8.17
N LYS A 607 -14.27 6.79 -8.56
CA LYS A 607 -14.34 5.83 -9.67
C LYS A 607 -13.88 4.46 -9.23
N MET A 608 -14.38 3.45 -9.94
CA MET A 608 -13.85 2.10 -9.86
C MET A 608 -12.44 2.08 -10.45
N VAL A 609 -11.52 1.45 -9.76
CA VAL A 609 -10.10 1.42 -10.12
C VAL A 609 -9.71 0.02 -10.56
N PHE A 610 -9.04 -0.08 -11.71
CA PHE A 610 -8.47 -1.31 -12.23
C PHE A 610 -6.95 -1.26 -12.08
N LYS A 611 -6.37 -2.27 -11.47
CA LYS A 611 -4.92 -2.38 -11.29
C LYS A 611 -4.28 -3.13 -12.46
N GLY A 612 -3.12 -2.66 -12.88
CA GLY A 612 -2.36 -3.27 -13.97
C GLY A 612 -0.88 -2.94 -13.91
N ASN A 613 -0.16 -3.40 -14.92
CA ASN A 613 1.23 -3.02 -15.14
C ASN A 613 1.39 -2.53 -16.58
N ILE A 614 2.24 -1.53 -16.78
CA ILE A 614 2.59 -1.07 -18.11
C ILE A 614 3.34 -2.17 -18.85
N GLU A 615 2.78 -2.69 -19.92
CA GLU A 615 3.42 -3.67 -20.78
C GLU A 615 4.31 -3.01 -21.85
N ARG A 616 3.84 -1.90 -22.40
CA ARG A 616 4.54 -1.11 -23.40
C ARG A 616 4.08 0.34 -23.33
N ILE A 617 5.01 1.25 -23.48
CA ILE A 617 4.74 2.69 -23.57
C ILE A 617 5.53 3.29 -24.72
N SER A 618 4.90 4.16 -25.49
CA SER A 618 5.50 4.96 -26.55
C SER A 618 4.93 6.39 -26.50
N ASP A 619 5.40 7.28 -27.36
CA ASP A 619 4.98 8.69 -27.35
C ASP A 619 3.46 8.88 -27.47
N ASN A 620 2.75 7.93 -28.07
CA ASN A 620 1.34 8.07 -28.44
C ASN A 620 0.44 6.96 -27.92
N GLU A 621 1.01 5.88 -27.38
CA GLU A 621 0.26 4.70 -27.00
C GLU A 621 0.83 4.08 -25.71
N VAL A 622 -0.05 3.71 -24.82
CA VAL A 622 0.26 2.93 -23.62
C VAL A 622 -0.55 1.65 -23.63
N CYS A 623 0.14 0.52 -23.46
CA CYS A 623 -0.48 -0.79 -23.30
C CYS A 623 -0.36 -1.23 -21.84
N ILE A 624 -1.49 -1.54 -21.21
CA ILE A 624 -1.58 -1.99 -19.82
C ILE A 624 -2.04 -3.43 -19.80
N ARG A 625 -1.28 -4.29 -19.12
CA ARG A 625 -1.72 -5.63 -18.72
C ARG A 625 -2.51 -5.53 -17.43
N LEU A 626 -3.79 -5.88 -17.46
CA LEU A 626 -4.64 -5.89 -16.27
C LEU A 626 -4.26 -7.06 -15.35
N ARG A 627 -4.41 -6.88 -14.04
CA ARG A 627 -4.16 -7.93 -13.05
C ARG A 627 -5.25 -8.99 -13.03
N ALA A 628 -6.49 -8.60 -13.31
CA ALA A 628 -7.64 -9.49 -13.36
C ALA A 628 -8.27 -9.50 -14.75
N THR A 629 -8.55 -10.70 -15.27
CA THR A 629 -9.32 -10.88 -16.48
C THR A 629 -10.78 -10.47 -16.22
N GLN A 630 -11.35 -9.64 -17.08
CA GLN A 630 -12.73 -9.20 -16.93
C GLN A 630 -13.67 -10.18 -17.65
N GLN A 631 -14.93 -10.24 -17.24
CA GLN A 631 -15.93 -11.12 -17.84
C GLN A 631 -16.23 -10.72 -19.29
N ASN A 632 -16.33 -9.43 -19.55
CA ASN A 632 -16.47 -8.91 -20.90
C ASN A 632 -15.77 -7.56 -21.08
N ALA A 633 -15.44 -7.20 -22.32
CA ALA A 633 -14.77 -5.94 -22.64
C ALA A 633 -15.62 -4.71 -22.32
N GLY A 634 -16.96 -4.83 -22.23
CA GLY A 634 -17.85 -3.74 -21.90
C GLY A 634 -17.76 -3.24 -20.46
N VAL A 635 -17.01 -3.93 -19.59
CA VAL A 635 -16.66 -3.45 -18.23
C VAL A 635 -15.83 -2.18 -18.31
N LEU A 636 -15.03 -2.04 -19.37
CA LEU A 636 -14.24 -0.86 -19.68
C LEU A 636 -14.73 -0.28 -21.03
N PRO A 637 -15.75 0.62 -21.01
CA PRO A 637 -16.37 1.12 -22.24
C PRO A 637 -15.40 1.89 -23.13
N ALA A 638 -15.34 1.56 -24.42
CA ALA A 638 -14.50 2.27 -25.38
C ALA A 638 -14.94 3.73 -25.64
N ALA A 639 -16.17 4.08 -25.27
CA ALA A 639 -16.70 5.44 -25.40
C ALA A 639 -16.19 6.41 -24.32
N SER A 640 -15.69 5.88 -23.21
CA SER A 640 -15.18 6.64 -22.06
C SER A 640 -13.72 7.05 -22.27
N LEU A 641 -13.32 8.11 -21.56
CA LEU A 641 -11.93 8.51 -21.41
C LEU A 641 -11.38 7.96 -20.10
N TYR A 642 -10.07 7.75 -20.08
CA TYR A 642 -9.38 7.12 -18.97
C TYR A 642 -8.19 7.95 -18.50
N ALA A 643 -7.81 7.73 -17.26
CA ALA A 643 -6.55 8.17 -16.70
C ALA A 643 -5.77 7.01 -16.11
N ILE A 644 -4.44 7.13 -16.13
CA ILE A 644 -3.47 6.19 -15.56
C ILE A 644 -2.60 6.96 -14.59
N GLU A 645 -2.45 6.43 -13.39
CA GLU A 645 -1.54 6.95 -12.36
C GLU A 645 -0.75 5.79 -11.72
N HIS A 646 0.33 6.09 -10.99
CA HIS A 646 1.11 5.06 -10.31
C HIS A 646 0.33 4.38 -9.18
N ASP A 647 0.47 3.04 -9.05
CA ASP A 647 -0.08 2.27 -7.92
C ASP A 647 0.96 2.24 -6.79
N TYR A 648 0.72 2.96 -5.71
CA TYR A 648 1.55 2.96 -4.51
C TYR A 648 1.30 1.70 -3.69
N MET A 649 2.13 0.67 -3.90
CA MET A 649 1.97 -0.64 -3.28
C MET A 649 2.67 -0.75 -1.92
N ASP A 650 1.97 -1.28 -0.91
CA ASP A 650 2.49 -1.50 0.46
C ASP A 650 3.28 -2.82 0.61
N THR A 651 3.51 -3.57 -0.46
CA THR A 651 4.10 -4.93 -0.38
C THR A 651 5.52 -4.96 0.17
N SER A 652 6.32 -3.92 -0.11
CA SER A 652 7.69 -3.81 0.40
C SER A 652 7.75 -3.64 1.92
N PHE A 653 6.82 -2.89 2.49
CA PHE A 653 6.76 -2.68 3.94
C PHE A 653 6.37 -3.95 4.69
N ARG A 654 5.44 -4.74 4.13
CA ARG A 654 5.11 -6.05 4.70
C ARG A 654 6.32 -6.96 4.80
N SER A 655 7.16 -7.01 3.77
CA SER A 655 8.38 -7.82 3.78
C SER A 655 9.38 -7.35 4.85
N MET A 656 9.49 -6.04 5.10
CA MET A 656 10.33 -5.49 6.15
C MET A 656 9.83 -5.87 7.56
N TYR A 657 8.51 -5.81 7.83
CA TYR A 657 7.94 -6.29 9.10
C TYR A 657 8.13 -7.80 9.30
N LEU A 658 8.02 -8.59 8.23
CA LEU A 658 8.33 -10.03 8.26
C LEU A 658 9.82 -10.27 8.53
N GLY A 659 10.71 -9.40 8.03
CA GLY A 659 12.13 -9.41 8.37
C GLY A 659 12.38 -9.20 9.87
N LEU A 660 11.65 -8.27 10.50
CA LEU A 660 11.68 -8.08 11.96
C LEU A 660 11.15 -9.30 12.70
N SER A 661 10.08 -9.94 12.22
CA SER A 661 9.58 -11.20 12.79
C SER A 661 10.61 -12.33 12.70
N ALA A 662 11.33 -12.40 11.58
CA ALA A 662 12.43 -13.36 11.42
C ALA A 662 13.57 -13.10 12.41
N PHE A 663 13.91 -11.82 12.66
CA PHE A 663 14.88 -11.43 13.69
C PHE A 663 14.45 -11.90 15.10
N LEU A 664 13.17 -11.70 15.46
CA LEU A 664 12.63 -12.21 16.74
C LEU A 664 12.74 -13.72 16.88
N SER A 665 12.73 -14.44 15.78
CA SER A 665 12.77 -15.90 15.73
C SER A 665 14.18 -16.46 15.51
N ALA A 666 15.17 -15.60 15.22
CA ALA A 666 16.54 -15.99 14.97
C ALA A 666 17.23 -16.52 16.23
N THR A 667 18.21 -17.40 16.06
CA THR A 667 19.04 -17.89 17.17
C THR A 667 19.88 -16.77 17.79
N GLN A 668 20.21 -16.87 19.08
CA GLN A 668 21.09 -15.89 19.75
C GLN A 668 22.41 -15.68 18.99
N ARG A 669 23.06 -16.77 18.58
CA ARG A 669 24.30 -16.70 17.79
C ARG A 669 24.17 -15.86 16.52
N ARG A 670 22.99 -15.94 15.85
CA ARG A 670 22.71 -15.16 14.63
C ARG A 670 22.49 -13.69 14.97
N ARG A 671 21.73 -13.38 16.03
CA ARG A 671 21.53 -12.01 16.47
C ARG A 671 22.84 -11.35 16.93
N ASP A 672 23.68 -12.09 17.64
CA ASP A 672 25.01 -11.61 18.07
C ASP A 672 25.89 -11.25 16.86
N LEU A 673 25.84 -12.03 15.78
CA LEU A 673 26.56 -11.72 14.54
C LEU A 673 26.02 -10.44 13.88
N LEU A 674 24.70 -10.34 13.72
CA LEU A 674 24.08 -9.19 13.08
C LEU A 674 24.32 -7.89 13.84
N LEU A 675 24.39 -7.96 15.17
CA LEU A 675 24.62 -6.81 16.06
C LEU A 675 26.12 -6.59 16.42
N GLY A 676 27.02 -7.32 15.78
CA GLY A 676 28.44 -7.18 16.01
C GLY A 676 28.92 -7.62 17.41
N GLN A 677 28.10 -8.41 18.13
CA GLN A 677 28.44 -8.93 19.47
C GLN A 677 29.38 -10.13 19.40
N ARG A 678 29.56 -10.73 18.26
CA ARG A 678 30.61 -11.68 17.95
C ARG A 678 31.28 -11.37 16.62
N PRO A 679 32.58 -11.65 16.48
CA PRO A 679 33.26 -11.50 15.19
C PRO A 679 32.81 -12.57 14.20
N PRO A 680 32.92 -12.29 12.86
CA PRO A 680 32.72 -13.30 11.84
C PRO A 680 33.79 -14.37 11.91
N GLU A 681 33.43 -15.62 11.55
CA GLU A 681 34.32 -16.75 11.51
C GLU A 681 34.84 -17.01 10.10
N PHE A 682 36.09 -17.46 10.02
CA PHE A 682 36.80 -17.78 8.76
C PHE A 682 37.48 -19.14 8.85
N ASP A 683 37.63 -19.78 7.70
CA ASP A 683 38.34 -21.03 7.58
C ASP A 683 39.83 -20.80 7.35
N ALA A 684 40.62 -20.93 8.41
CA ALA A 684 42.08 -20.75 8.36
C ALA A 684 42.80 -21.78 7.47
N SER A 685 42.17 -22.90 7.09
CA SER A 685 42.78 -23.89 6.20
C SER A 685 43.09 -23.36 4.81
N LEU A 686 42.42 -22.28 4.39
CA LEU A 686 42.61 -21.61 3.10
C LEU A 686 43.66 -20.50 3.11
N ASP A 687 44.24 -20.16 4.27
CA ASP A 687 45.17 -19.00 4.41
C ASP A 687 46.40 -19.16 3.48
N THR A 688 46.98 -20.36 3.35
CA THR A 688 48.09 -20.60 2.46
C THR A 688 47.72 -20.36 1.00
N GLY A 689 46.54 -20.83 0.57
CA GLY A 689 46.01 -20.61 -0.79
C GLY A 689 45.77 -19.13 -1.06
N ILE A 690 45.23 -18.40 -0.07
CA ILE A 690 44.99 -16.95 -0.17
C ILE A 690 46.30 -16.19 -0.33
N ALA A 691 47.34 -16.55 0.45
CA ALA A 691 48.65 -15.91 0.40
C ALA A 691 49.41 -16.19 -0.94
N THR A 692 49.20 -17.34 -1.56
CA THR A 692 49.87 -17.78 -2.79
C THR A 692 49.01 -17.58 -4.04
N ALA A 693 47.86 -16.94 -3.95
CA ALA A 693 46.94 -16.73 -5.06
C ALA A 693 47.64 -15.98 -6.23
N PRO A 694 47.44 -16.43 -7.50
CA PRO A 694 48.19 -15.92 -8.65
C PRO A 694 47.83 -14.48 -9.02
N ASP A 695 46.61 -14.06 -8.70
CA ASP A 695 46.08 -12.75 -9.00
C ASP A 695 45.07 -12.30 -7.96
N ASP A 696 44.68 -11.01 -7.98
CA ASP A 696 43.78 -10.43 -7.01
C ASP A 696 42.37 -11.03 -7.06
N PHE A 697 41.87 -11.41 -8.22
CA PHE A 697 40.54 -12.05 -8.32
C PHE A 697 40.53 -13.44 -7.71
N SER A 698 41.55 -14.24 -7.97
CA SER A 698 41.75 -15.55 -7.33
C SER A 698 41.82 -15.42 -5.81
N ARG A 699 42.52 -14.39 -5.32
CA ARG A 699 42.62 -14.09 -3.89
C ARG A 699 41.25 -13.69 -3.29
N ILE A 700 40.47 -12.90 -3.99
CA ILE A 700 39.11 -12.51 -3.57
C ILE A 700 38.21 -13.74 -3.48
N ILE A 701 38.24 -14.64 -4.49
CA ILE A 701 37.44 -15.86 -4.52
C ILE A 701 37.78 -16.74 -3.32
N LEU A 702 39.07 -17.00 -3.07
CA LEU A 702 39.51 -17.80 -1.93
C LEU A 702 39.10 -17.19 -0.58
N LYS A 703 39.19 -15.89 -0.44
CA LYS A 703 38.71 -15.19 0.77
C LYS A 703 37.19 -15.35 0.97
N ALA A 704 36.44 -15.31 -0.13
CA ALA A 704 34.98 -15.54 -0.06
C ALA A 704 34.67 -17.00 0.33
N GLN A 705 35.43 -17.98 -0.17
CA GLN A 705 35.29 -19.40 0.22
C GLN A 705 35.71 -19.64 1.68
N ALA A 706 36.69 -18.90 2.19
CA ALA A 706 37.15 -19.00 3.57
C ALA A 706 36.14 -18.39 4.57
N ALA A 707 35.27 -17.49 4.14
CA ALA A 707 34.28 -16.86 5.01
C ALA A 707 33.18 -17.86 5.42
N ARG A 708 32.98 -18.00 6.74
CA ARG A 708 31.95 -18.88 7.34
C ARG A 708 30.65 -18.15 7.61
N ASP A 709 30.68 -16.83 7.85
CA ASP A 709 29.52 -16.00 8.17
C ASP A 709 29.20 -15.02 7.04
N TYR A 710 30.13 -14.10 6.74
CA TYR A 710 29.99 -13.16 5.63
C TYR A 710 31.32 -12.66 5.08
N PHE A 711 31.30 -12.23 3.84
CA PHE A 711 32.42 -11.59 3.15
C PHE A 711 31.95 -10.31 2.46
N LEU A 712 32.64 -9.19 2.66
CA LEU A 712 32.34 -7.91 2.04
C LEU A 712 33.34 -7.61 0.93
N LEU A 713 32.83 -7.43 -0.30
CA LEU A 713 33.61 -7.01 -1.45
C LEU A 713 33.26 -5.58 -1.83
N ILE A 714 34.20 -4.68 -1.65
CA ILE A 714 34.08 -3.26 -2.01
C ILE A 714 34.90 -3.02 -3.28
N GLY A 715 34.31 -2.41 -4.28
CA GLY A 715 35.00 -2.05 -5.53
C GLY A 715 34.27 -0.91 -6.25
N PRO A 716 35.00 0.09 -6.80
CA PRO A 716 34.42 1.13 -7.63
C PRO A 716 33.69 0.59 -8.86
N PRO A 717 32.83 1.38 -9.52
CA PRO A 717 32.25 1.02 -10.81
C PRO A 717 33.31 0.64 -11.84
N GLY A 718 33.03 -0.37 -12.71
CA GLY A 718 33.94 -0.81 -13.78
C GLY A 718 35.09 -1.70 -13.35
N THR A 719 35.27 -2.04 -12.07
CA THR A 719 36.37 -2.90 -11.57
C THR A 719 36.13 -4.39 -11.79
N GLY A 720 35.01 -4.79 -12.39
CA GLY A 720 34.69 -6.18 -12.68
C GLY A 720 34.06 -6.96 -11.52
N LYS A 721 33.40 -6.27 -10.58
CA LYS A 721 32.66 -6.90 -9.46
C LYS A 721 31.70 -8.01 -9.95
N THR A 722 30.78 -7.68 -10.84
CA THR A 722 29.77 -8.62 -11.34
C THR A 722 30.33 -9.53 -12.41
N SER A 723 31.04 -8.99 -13.42
CA SER A 723 31.51 -9.74 -14.57
C SER A 723 32.66 -10.70 -14.28
N ARG A 724 33.50 -10.46 -13.28
CA ARG A 724 34.67 -11.28 -12.93
C ARG A 724 34.60 -11.85 -11.51
N ALA A 725 34.47 -11.02 -10.48
CA ALA A 725 34.52 -11.49 -9.10
C ALA A 725 33.29 -12.33 -8.74
N LEU A 726 32.07 -11.82 -8.96
CA LEU A 726 30.84 -12.58 -8.70
C LEU A 726 30.78 -13.86 -9.53
N ARG A 727 31.04 -13.76 -10.84
CA ARG A 727 31.12 -14.92 -11.72
C ARG A 727 32.09 -15.96 -11.19
N GLY A 728 33.31 -15.57 -10.83
CA GLY A 728 34.34 -16.50 -10.32
C GLY A 728 33.93 -17.10 -8.95
N MET A 729 33.32 -16.35 -8.07
CA MET A 729 32.77 -16.89 -6.81
C MET A 729 31.69 -17.95 -7.09
N VAL A 730 30.76 -17.66 -8.00
CA VAL A 730 29.69 -18.62 -8.37
C VAL A 730 30.30 -19.91 -8.94
N GLU A 731 31.28 -19.80 -9.87
CA GLU A 731 31.97 -20.97 -10.40
C GLU A 731 32.64 -21.80 -9.30
N ALA A 732 33.33 -21.15 -8.35
CA ALA A 732 34.04 -21.84 -7.26
C ALA A 732 33.04 -22.55 -6.33
N PHE A 733 32.01 -21.87 -5.84
CA PHE A 733 30.98 -22.48 -5.00
C PHE A 733 30.16 -23.57 -5.74
N TYR A 734 29.88 -23.36 -7.02
CA TYR A 734 29.19 -24.38 -7.81
C TYR A 734 30.04 -25.68 -7.96
N ARG A 735 31.38 -25.58 -8.14
CA ARG A 735 32.28 -26.72 -8.16
C ARG A 735 32.36 -27.45 -6.80
N GLU A 736 32.21 -26.71 -5.70
CA GLU A 736 32.10 -27.30 -4.36
C GLU A 736 30.73 -27.96 -4.07
N GLY A 737 29.81 -27.90 -4.99
CA GLY A 737 28.49 -28.51 -4.83
C GLY A 737 27.50 -27.64 -4.03
N LYS A 738 27.80 -26.36 -3.75
CA LYS A 738 26.99 -25.46 -2.93
C LYS A 738 25.67 -25.07 -3.62
N GLN A 739 24.69 -24.78 -2.79
CA GLN A 739 23.41 -24.20 -3.19
C GLN A 739 23.54 -22.67 -3.11
N ILE A 740 23.34 -21.97 -4.22
CA ILE A 740 23.70 -20.57 -4.37
C ILE A 740 22.45 -19.74 -4.63
N LEU A 741 22.31 -18.64 -3.89
CA LEU A 741 21.28 -17.62 -4.08
C LEU A 741 21.94 -16.30 -4.47
N LEU A 742 21.58 -15.75 -5.63
CA LEU A 742 22.10 -14.49 -6.14
C LEU A 742 21.00 -13.43 -6.09
N LEU A 743 21.28 -12.32 -5.47
CA LEU A 743 20.31 -11.26 -5.26
C LEU A 743 20.87 -9.91 -5.69
N SER A 744 19.96 -9.05 -6.14
CA SER A 744 20.25 -7.62 -6.34
C SER A 744 19.02 -6.76 -6.01
N TYR A 745 19.20 -5.45 -6.05
CA TYR A 745 18.12 -4.49 -5.80
C TYR A 745 17.19 -4.35 -7.00
N THR A 746 17.74 -4.30 -8.24
CA THR A 746 16.97 -4.03 -9.48
C THR A 746 16.93 -5.24 -10.41
N ASN A 747 15.86 -5.34 -11.21
CA ASN A 747 15.74 -6.37 -12.26
C ASN A 747 16.83 -6.26 -13.31
N ARG A 748 17.28 -5.04 -13.66
CA ARG A 748 18.40 -4.83 -14.58
C ARG A 748 19.69 -5.45 -14.07
N ALA A 749 20.01 -5.27 -12.78
CA ALA A 749 21.18 -5.91 -12.19
C ALA A 749 21.04 -7.43 -12.14
N VAL A 750 19.82 -7.95 -11.92
CA VAL A 750 19.53 -9.40 -12.03
C VAL A 750 19.77 -9.92 -13.46
N ASP A 751 19.42 -9.15 -14.48
CA ASP A 751 19.70 -9.52 -15.89
C ASP A 751 21.20 -9.54 -16.18
N GLU A 752 21.99 -8.58 -15.65
CA GLU A 752 23.46 -8.59 -15.76
C GLU A 752 24.08 -9.78 -15.04
N ILE A 753 23.58 -10.16 -13.87
CA ILE A 753 23.96 -11.38 -13.17
C ILE A 753 23.63 -12.62 -14.04
N SER A 754 22.42 -12.69 -14.60
CA SER A 754 21.97 -13.78 -15.46
C SER A 754 22.85 -13.92 -16.70
N LYS A 755 23.27 -12.80 -17.29
CA LYS A 755 24.23 -12.77 -18.40
C LYS A 755 25.60 -13.29 -18.01
N ALA A 756 26.10 -12.93 -16.81
CA ALA A 756 27.36 -13.46 -16.29
C ALA A 756 27.26 -14.98 -16.08
N LEU A 757 26.14 -15.50 -15.54
CA LEU A 757 25.90 -16.93 -15.38
C LEU A 757 25.88 -17.68 -16.71
N ALA A 758 25.16 -17.16 -17.70
CA ALA A 758 25.09 -17.78 -19.04
C ALA A 758 26.44 -17.82 -19.78
N SER A 759 27.44 -17.05 -19.33
CA SER A 759 28.78 -17.04 -19.89
C SER A 759 29.76 -18.05 -19.23
N ILE A 760 29.31 -18.83 -18.24
CA ILE A 760 30.12 -19.80 -17.52
C ILE A 760 30.13 -21.12 -18.29
N GLU A 761 31.34 -21.70 -18.47
CA GLU A 761 31.52 -23.00 -19.13
C GLU A 761 32.13 -24.03 -18.14
N PRO A 762 31.60 -25.27 -18.02
CA PRO A 762 30.35 -25.71 -18.64
C PRO A 762 29.11 -24.97 -18.14
N GLU A 763 28.06 -24.96 -18.95
CA GLU A 763 26.80 -24.24 -18.66
C GLU A 763 26.23 -24.61 -17.29
N ILE A 764 25.87 -23.56 -16.51
CA ILE A 764 25.27 -23.69 -15.19
C ILE A 764 23.74 -23.56 -15.32
N ASP A 765 23.02 -24.59 -14.85
CA ASP A 765 21.58 -24.55 -14.71
C ASP A 765 21.18 -23.55 -13.59
N PHE A 766 20.38 -22.53 -13.90
CA PHE A 766 19.89 -21.59 -12.92
C PHE A 766 18.41 -21.27 -13.11
N ILE A 767 17.75 -20.81 -12.06
CA ILE A 767 16.35 -20.35 -12.07
C ILE A 767 16.32 -18.86 -11.72
N ARG A 768 15.64 -18.09 -12.59
CA ARG A 768 15.40 -16.67 -12.36
C ARG A 768 14.04 -16.46 -11.68
N LEU A 769 14.05 -15.73 -10.57
CA LEU A 769 12.87 -15.28 -9.85
C LEU A 769 12.50 -13.89 -10.35
N GLY A 770 11.25 -13.68 -10.78
CA GLY A 770 10.79 -12.40 -11.30
C GLY A 770 9.56 -12.56 -12.17
N SER A 771 9.09 -11.46 -12.75
CA SER A 771 7.98 -11.46 -13.71
C SER A 771 8.48 -11.34 -15.14
N GLU A 772 7.70 -11.81 -16.11
CA GLU A 772 7.96 -11.70 -17.53
C GLU A 772 8.16 -10.23 -17.97
N LEU A 773 7.39 -9.28 -17.40
CA LEU A 773 7.44 -7.86 -17.74
C LEU A 773 8.72 -7.15 -17.28
N SER A 774 9.39 -7.68 -16.27
CA SER A 774 10.60 -7.11 -15.68
C SER A 774 11.87 -7.91 -16.00
N CYS A 775 11.80 -8.80 -16.99
CA CYS A 775 12.87 -9.70 -17.39
C CYS A 775 13.26 -9.43 -18.85
N ASP A 776 14.57 -9.38 -19.13
CA ASP A 776 15.07 -9.40 -20.51
C ASP A 776 14.58 -10.66 -21.24
N ASP A 777 14.20 -10.50 -22.52
CA ASP A 777 13.64 -11.60 -23.34
C ASP A 777 14.54 -12.83 -23.39
N SER A 778 15.86 -12.63 -23.37
CA SER A 778 16.86 -13.70 -23.41
C SER A 778 16.80 -14.63 -22.18
N PHE A 779 16.31 -14.11 -21.03
CA PHE A 779 16.26 -14.85 -19.77
C PHE A 779 14.87 -15.32 -19.39
N ARG A 780 13.84 -15.06 -20.19
CA ARG A 780 12.48 -15.58 -19.97
C ARG A 780 12.40 -17.10 -19.84
N PRO A 781 13.16 -17.92 -20.61
CA PRO A 781 13.15 -19.38 -20.42
C PRO A 781 13.60 -19.85 -19.05
N TYR A 782 14.40 -19.04 -18.32
CA TYR A 782 14.90 -19.34 -16.99
C TYR A 782 13.95 -18.88 -15.86
N LEU A 783 12.87 -18.16 -16.19
CA LEU A 783 11.85 -17.77 -15.20
C LEU A 783 11.27 -19.02 -14.54
N ILE A 784 11.07 -18.96 -13.22
CA ILE A 784 10.62 -20.08 -12.42
C ILE A 784 9.30 -20.67 -12.93
N GLU A 785 8.39 -19.84 -13.41
CA GLU A 785 7.11 -20.23 -13.99
C GLU A 785 7.34 -21.09 -15.24
N ASN A 786 8.24 -20.69 -16.14
CA ASN A 786 8.56 -21.39 -17.38
C ASN A 786 9.36 -22.68 -17.12
N VAL A 787 10.28 -22.62 -16.15
CA VAL A 787 11.09 -23.80 -15.73
C VAL A 787 10.21 -24.87 -15.09
N LEU A 788 9.12 -24.49 -14.40
CA LEU A 788 8.19 -25.40 -13.74
C LEU A 788 7.00 -25.81 -14.62
N GLU A 789 6.77 -25.17 -15.76
CA GLU A 789 5.67 -25.50 -16.68
C GLU A 789 5.59 -26.99 -17.09
N PRO A 790 6.73 -27.67 -17.36
CA PRO A 790 6.70 -29.11 -17.69
C PRO A 790 6.35 -30.02 -16.52
N CYS A 791 6.38 -29.50 -15.28
CA CYS A 791 6.11 -30.31 -14.09
C CYS A 791 4.62 -30.54 -13.92
N ALA A 792 4.19 -31.79 -13.91
CA ALA A 792 2.80 -32.18 -13.75
C ALA A 792 2.40 -32.59 -12.31
N THR A 793 3.39 -32.78 -11.44
CA THR A 793 3.17 -33.23 -10.05
C THR A 793 4.03 -32.45 -9.05
N ARG A 794 3.56 -32.38 -7.79
CA ARG A 794 4.29 -31.78 -6.68
C ARG A 794 5.71 -32.33 -6.54
N ARG A 795 5.86 -33.64 -6.71
CA ARG A 795 7.17 -34.31 -6.63
C ARG A 795 8.12 -33.83 -7.73
N GLN A 796 7.66 -33.70 -8.96
CA GLN A 796 8.47 -33.16 -10.07
C GLN A 796 8.90 -31.70 -9.79
N VAL A 797 8.02 -30.86 -9.22
CA VAL A 797 8.38 -29.50 -8.78
C VAL A 797 9.46 -29.55 -7.72
N GLN A 798 9.31 -30.39 -6.69
CA GLN A 798 10.31 -30.55 -5.62
C GLN A 798 11.65 -31.03 -6.18
N GLU A 799 11.64 -32.04 -7.05
CA GLU A 799 12.84 -32.60 -7.71
C GLU A 799 13.51 -31.53 -8.59
N ARG A 800 12.75 -30.77 -9.37
CA ARG A 800 13.29 -29.70 -10.24
C ARG A 800 13.96 -28.58 -9.42
N ILE A 801 13.28 -28.11 -8.35
CA ILE A 801 13.84 -27.10 -7.44
C ILE A 801 15.06 -27.63 -6.70
N ALA A 802 15.03 -28.85 -6.20
CA ALA A 802 16.14 -29.47 -5.50
C ALA A 802 17.38 -29.66 -6.42
N ARG A 803 17.15 -30.04 -7.68
CA ARG A 803 18.23 -30.27 -8.67
C ARG A 803 18.95 -28.98 -9.08
N CYS A 804 18.20 -27.87 -9.25
CA CYS A 804 18.80 -26.60 -9.61
C CYS A 804 19.55 -26.01 -8.41
N ARG A 805 20.83 -25.69 -8.57
CA ARG A 805 21.66 -25.19 -7.47
C ARG A 805 21.81 -23.68 -7.43
N VAL A 806 21.45 -22.98 -8.49
CA VAL A 806 21.64 -21.54 -8.59
C VAL A 806 20.26 -20.86 -8.79
N PHE A 807 19.93 -19.93 -7.93
CA PHE A 807 18.74 -19.08 -8.04
C PHE A 807 19.16 -17.63 -8.08
N VAL A 808 18.50 -16.85 -8.93
CA VAL A 808 18.79 -15.42 -9.09
C VAL A 808 17.50 -14.59 -9.09
N GLY A 809 17.49 -13.45 -8.41
CA GLY A 809 16.32 -12.58 -8.36
C GLY A 809 16.56 -11.28 -7.60
N THR A 810 15.53 -10.46 -7.50
CA THR A 810 15.57 -9.28 -6.63
C THR A 810 15.23 -9.65 -5.19
N VAL A 811 15.74 -8.86 -4.23
CA VAL A 811 15.38 -9.02 -2.81
C VAL A 811 13.87 -8.92 -2.60
N ALA A 812 13.21 -8.00 -3.30
CA ALA A 812 11.75 -7.84 -3.22
C ALA A 812 11.00 -9.08 -3.72
N THR A 813 11.41 -9.65 -4.85
CA THR A 813 10.80 -10.88 -5.38
C THR A 813 10.99 -12.06 -4.43
N LEU A 814 12.18 -12.22 -3.87
CA LEU A 814 12.45 -13.33 -2.94
C LEU A 814 11.61 -13.19 -1.66
N SER A 815 11.47 -11.97 -1.14
CA SER A 815 10.67 -11.69 0.05
C SER A 815 9.19 -12.04 -0.14
N SER A 816 8.70 -12.07 -1.38
CA SER A 816 7.34 -12.50 -1.72
C SER A 816 7.20 -14.02 -1.97
N LYS A 817 8.31 -14.74 -2.14
CA LYS A 817 8.35 -16.20 -2.44
C LYS A 817 9.01 -16.98 -1.31
N THR A 818 8.62 -16.72 -0.07
CA THR A 818 9.18 -17.36 1.14
C THR A 818 9.03 -18.88 1.16
N GLU A 819 8.06 -19.44 0.41
CA GLU A 819 7.83 -20.87 0.23
C GLU A 819 9.05 -21.59 -0.35
N LEU A 820 9.88 -20.89 -1.13
CA LEU A 820 11.11 -21.45 -1.69
C LEU A 820 12.05 -21.98 -0.60
N PHE A 821 12.14 -21.28 0.54
CA PHE A 821 12.98 -21.70 1.68
C PHE A 821 12.49 -22.95 2.41
N ARG A 822 11.22 -23.34 2.20
CA ARG A 822 10.69 -24.62 2.70
C ARG A 822 11.02 -25.79 1.77
N LEU A 823 11.34 -25.51 0.51
CA LEU A 823 11.71 -26.49 -0.51
C LEU A 823 13.21 -26.65 -0.65
N LYS A 824 13.97 -25.61 -0.31
CA LYS A 824 15.39 -25.53 -0.55
C LYS A 824 16.10 -24.72 0.50
N THR A 825 17.24 -25.21 0.96
CA THR A 825 18.21 -24.47 1.76
C THR A 825 19.34 -23.97 0.86
N PHE A 826 19.86 -22.80 1.14
CA PHE A 826 20.98 -22.21 0.42
C PHE A 826 22.22 -22.18 1.33
N ASP A 827 23.35 -22.60 0.80
CA ASP A 827 24.63 -22.57 1.52
C ASP A 827 25.28 -21.19 1.44
N VAL A 828 25.06 -20.48 0.32
CA VAL A 828 25.67 -19.18 0.04
C VAL A 828 24.62 -18.25 -0.56
N ALA A 829 24.54 -17.02 -0.04
CA ALA A 829 23.84 -15.93 -0.71
C ALA A 829 24.84 -14.84 -1.10
N ILE A 830 24.81 -14.43 -2.37
CA ILE A 830 25.61 -13.33 -2.89
C ILE A 830 24.67 -12.19 -3.25
N VAL A 831 24.89 -11.04 -2.63
CA VAL A 831 24.07 -9.84 -2.83
C VAL A 831 24.90 -8.81 -3.59
N ASP A 832 24.56 -8.57 -4.86
CA ASP A 832 25.17 -7.52 -5.67
C ASP A 832 24.47 -6.19 -5.43
N GLU A 833 25.21 -5.08 -5.46
CA GLU A 833 24.72 -3.73 -5.16
C GLU A 833 24.04 -3.62 -3.76
N ALA A 834 24.61 -4.31 -2.76
CA ALA A 834 24.03 -4.39 -1.40
C ALA A 834 23.83 -3.02 -0.73
N THR A 835 24.59 -2.00 -1.12
CA THR A 835 24.48 -0.64 -0.59
C THR A 835 23.21 0.10 -1.03
N GLN A 836 22.51 -0.40 -2.05
CA GLN A 836 21.22 0.14 -2.48
C GLN A 836 20.03 -0.44 -1.69
N ILE A 837 20.25 -1.48 -0.88
CA ILE A 837 19.21 -2.24 -0.20
C ILE A 837 19.14 -1.77 1.26
N LEU A 838 17.94 -1.43 1.71
CA LEU A 838 17.71 -1.07 3.11
C LEU A 838 17.87 -2.29 4.02
N GLU A 839 18.48 -2.11 5.18
CA GLU A 839 18.72 -3.19 6.14
C GLU A 839 17.47 -4.01 6.50
N PRO A 840 16.27 -3.42 6.77
CA PRO A 840 15.08 -4.20 7.05
C PRO A 840 14.64 -5.12 5.89
N GLN A 841 14.96 -4.78 4.64
CA GLN A 841 14.66 -5.61 3.47
C GLN A 841 15.54 -6.87 3.42
N LEU A 842 16.79 -6.77 3.87
CA LEU A 842 17.73 -7.91 3.95
C LEU A 842 17.55 -8.74 5.21
N LEU A 843 17.01 -8.16 6.27
CA LEU A 843 16.97 -8.77 7.62
C LEU A 843 16.28 -10.14 7.60
N GLY A 844 15.19 -10.29 6.86
CA GLY A 844 14.51 -11.58 6.70
C GLY A 844 15.41 -12.64 6.09
N LEU A 845 16.15 -12.30 5.03
CA LEU A 845 17.13 -13.17 4.39
C LEU A 845 18.26 -13.53 5.35
N LEU A 846 18.88 -12.53 6.00
CA LEU A 846 19.99 -12.71 6.91
C LEU A 846 19.64 -13.59 8.12
N CYS A 847 18.38 -13.58 8.54
CA CYS A 847 17.89 -14.40 9.66
C CYS A 847 17.52 -15.84 9.24
N THR A 848 17.11 -16.08 7.99
CA THR A 848 16.54 -17.37 7.56
C THR A 848 17.41 -18.17 6.61
N CYS A 849 18.24 -17.54 5.78
CA CYS A 849 18.88 -18.19 4.65
C CYS A 849 20.36 -18.46 4.79
N LEU A 850 21.08 -17.74 5.61
CA LEU A 850 22.51 -17.91 5.70
C LEU A 850 22.84 -18.86 6.84
N LEU A 851 23.02 -20.07 6.46
CA LEU A 851 23.39 -21.13 7.34
C LEU A 851 24.86 -21.26 7.57
N TYR A 852 25.25 -21.25 8.78
CA TYR A 852 25.88 -22.43 9.33
C TYR A 852 25.44 -22.59 10.76
N THR A 853 24.40 -23.34 10.99
CA THR A 853 24.28 -24.11 12.20
C THR A 853 24.49 -25.56 11.82
N SER A 854 25.70 -26.04 11.87
CA SER A 854 25.95 -27.43 12.17
C SER A 854 25.56 -27.65 13.65
N ASP A 855 24.28 -27.64 13.93
CA ASP A 855 23.74 -28.38 15.04
C ASP A 855 23.19 -29.70 14.52
N SER A 856 24.13 -30.54 14.15
CA SER A 856 23.99 -31.97 14.33
C SER A 856 24.46 -32.24 15.77
N ALA A 857 23.61 -31.98 16.71
CA ALA A 857 23.72 -32.45 18.07
C ALA A 857 22.32 -32.63 18.59
N ASP A 858 21.93 -33.91 18.62
CA ASP A 858 20.86 -34.64 19.29
C ASP A 858 19.43 -34.42 18.82
#